data_7163fe0bc9f2c727317b03004da7fb95
#
_entry.id   7163fe0bc9f2c727317b03004da7fb95
#
_cell.length_a   1.000
_cell.length_b   1.000
_cell.length_c   1.000
_cell.angle_alpha   90.00
_cell.angle_beta   90.00
_cell.angle_gamma   90.00
#
_symmetry.space_group_name_H-M   'P 1'
#
loop_
_entity.id
_entity.type
_entity.pdbx_description
1 polymer ?
#
loop_
_entity_poly.entity_id
_entity_poly.type
_entity_poly.pdbx_seq_one_letter_code
_entity_poly.pdbx_strand_id
1 'polypeptide(L)'
;MINKLSLLLFSMLCYTLFFRRFSIAVSILFLSCCCTRIYSQQLINSSSSDQVRLETTESKIESILSLMTLKEKISMCHAQSQFSSPGIPRLGIPELWMSDGPHGIRAEINWSNWDYSGWTNDYITAFPALTCLSATFNPDLSNQYGTSIGEEARYRKKDVLLGPGINIYRTPLNGRNFEYMGEDPYLASIMVVPYIKGVQMNGVAACVKHFALNNQELWRGHINVEVSDRALYEIYLPAFYAAVKQGEAWSIMGSYNQFRGQHCSHHKLLLNKILKTDWSFDGVVISDWGGTHSTKEAALNGLDIEMGSPINNDTSPRQAYDANFLGTSFLELVKSGEIDERILNDKVRRILRLIMRTTLDSSRPLGKINNIEHSQVARKVATEGIVLLKNEDDFFPLNPAKKLTIAVIGENAIKSMTTGGGSSELKANYEISPLEGLKKRFKNASIIFSKGYSSEATNQSYKSLIKDALITASLADLVLFIGGLNKNRGQDCEAADREELKLPYNQDYLISELQKVNPNIGVLLVSGNAVSMPWVSDVKTVMQTWYLGSEAGNAIADVISGDTNPSGKLPFSFPVRLTDNSAHFFGELSYPGNGETQYYKDDILVGYRWHETKNIKPLFSFGHGLSYSSFKITDIKSDKKIYAANDSINISYKLKNIGSKDGAEVVQVYVGKTNSQVRRALKELKGFKKTYLGSGKQTTESITINITDLSFYDESISNWNIETGGYTIYVGSASDNISKVLGINLK
;
A
#
# COMPACT_ATOMS: atom_id res chain seq x y z
N MET A 1 -11.14 -81.03 -2.58
CA MET A 1 -9.76 -80.60 -2.51
C MET A 1 -9.56 -79.16 -3.06
N ILE A 2 -10.59 -78.48 -3.57
CA ILE A 2 -10.50 -77.18 -4.24
C ILE A 2 -10.69 -75.97 -3.26
N ASN A 3 -11.31 -76.16 -2.08
CA ASN A 3 -11.65 -75.09 -1.15
C ASN A 3 -10.54 -74.70 -0.13
N LYS A 4 -9.42 -75.41 -0.06
CA LYS A 4 -8.31 -75.06 0.81
C LYS A 4 -7.21 -74.20 0.13
N LEU A 5 -7.13 -74.26 -1.21
CA LEU A 5 -6.13 -73.50 -1.98
C LEU A 5 -6.55 -72.02 -2.16
N SER A 6 -7.84 -71.72 -2.27
CA SER A 6 -8.37 -70.36 -2.43
C SER A 6 -8.25 -69.52 -1.16
N LEU A 7 -8.37 -70.15 0.03
CA LEU A 7 -8.16 -69.41 1.31
C LEU A 7 -6.69 -69.07 1.58
N LEU A 8 -5.75 -69.93 1.18
CA LEU A 8 -4.33 -69.68 1.30
C LEU A 8 -3.86 -68.56 0.35
N LEU A 9 -4.36 -68.54 -0.89
CA LEU A 9 -4.05 -67.43 -1.83
C LEU A 9 -4.64 -66.10 -1.41
N PHE A 10 -5.84 -66.08 -0.81
CA PHE A 10 -6.43 -64.85 -0.30
C PHE A 10 -5.68 -64.31 0.95
N SER A 11 -5.22 -65.21 1.84
CA SER A 11 -4.40 -64.86 2.99
C SER A 11 -3.02 -64.31 2.58
N MET A 12 -2.36 -64.94 1.59
CA MET A 12 -1.07 -64.42 1.07
C MET A 12 -1.19 -63.07 0.35
N LEU A 13 -2.30 -62.80 -0.36
CA LEU A 13 -2.57 -61.52 -1.02
C LEU A 13 -2.83 -60.39 0.01
N CYS A 14 -3.55 -60.69 1.08
CA CYS A 14 -3.79 -59.75 2.16
C CYS A 14 -2.48 -59.40 2.94
N TYR A 15 -1.60 -60.38 3.18
CA TYR A 15 -0.31 -60.16 3.83
C TYR A 15 0.63 -59.32 2.98
N THR A 16 0.70 -59.55 1.66
CA THR A 16 1.53 -58.76 0.74
C THR A 16 1.05 -57.30 0.57
N LEU A 17 -0.28 -57.08 0.57
CA LEU A 17 -0.88 -55.77 0.54
C LEU A 17 -0.66 -54.98 1.87
N PHE A 18 -0.71 -55.68 3.01
CA PHE A 18 -0.46 -55.09 4.31
C PHE A 18 1.02 -54.66 4.48
N PHE A 19 1.97 -55.50 4.10
CA PHE A 19 3.40 -55.19 4.12
C PHE A 19 3.78 -54.07 3.14
N ARG A 20 3.19 -54.01 1.93
CA ARG A 20 3.39 -52.91 1.00
C ARG A 20 2.86 -51.58 1.56
N ARG A 21 1.69 -51.55 2.19
CA ARG A 21 1.16 -50.32 2.82
C ARG A 21 1.97 -49.90 4.04
N PHE A 22 2.47 -50.82 4.83
CA PHE A 22 3.32 -50.56 5.98
C PHE A 22 4.70 -50.02 5.54
N SER A 23 5.30 -50.59 4.51
CA SER A 23 6.59 -50.13 3.95
C SER A 23 6.47 -48.74 3.33
N ILE A 24 5.37 -48.40 2.66
CA ILE A 24 5.11 -47.05 2.10
C ILE A 24 4.89 -46.04 3.24
N ALA A 25 4.16 -46.37 4.29
CA ALA A 25 3.93 -45.49 5.45
C ALA A 25 5.24 -45.20 6.22
N VAL A 26 6.07 -46.23 6.40
CA VAL A 26 7.40 -46.04 7.04
C VAL A 26 8.34 -45.23 6.16
N SER A 27 8.31 -45.40 4.84
CA SER A 27 9.12 -44.59 3.91
C SER A 27 8.65 -43.14 3.85
N ILE A 28 7.36 -42.85 3.94
CA ILE A 28 6.81 -41.48 4.01
C ILE A 28 7.16 -40.84 5.35
N LEU A 29 7.13 -41.56 6.47
CA LEU A 29 7.58 -41.05 7.77
C LEU A 29 9.10 -40.73 7.79
N PHE A 30 9.92 -41.60 7.17
CA PHE A 30 11.38 -41.36 7.07
C PHE A 30 11.70 -40.16 6.16
N LEU A 31 11.02 -40.00 5.01
CA LEU A 31 11.15 -38.84 4.15
C LEU A 31 10.69 -37.56 4.85
N SER A 32 9.58 -37.58 5.57
CA SER A 32 9.11 -36.44 6.36
C SER A 32 10.08 -36.06 7.47
N CYS A 33 10.67 -37.04 8.18
CA CYS A 33 11.64 -36.78 9.23
C CYS A 33 13.01 -36.32 8.68
N CYS A 34 13.42 -36.77 7.49
CA CYS A 34 14.61 -36.27 6.81
C CYS A 34 14.39 -34.85 6.27
N CYS A 35 13.22 -34.55 5.66
CA CYS A 35 12.91 -33.21 5.21
C CYS A 35 12.83 -32.19 6.35
N THR A 36 12.23 -32.55 7.51
CA THR A 36 12.22 -31.68 8.68
C THR A 36 13.61 -31.48 9.31
N ARG A 37 14.47 -32.48 9.31
CA ARG A 37 15.87 -32.32 9.75
C ARG A 37 16.70 -31.49 8.76
N ILE A 38 16.52 -31.64 7.47
CA ILE A 38 17.22 -30.82 6.46
C ILE A 38 16.73 -29.37 6.54
N TYR A 39 15.43 -29.15 6.71
CA TYR A 39 14.86 -27.80 6.84
C TYR A 39 15.29 -27.11 8.14
N SER A 40 15.35 -27.84 9.28
CA SER A 40 15.86 -27.29 10.54
C SER A 40 17.37 -27.06 10.51
N GLN A 41 18.15 -27.91 9.84
CA GLN A 41 19.59 -27.69 9.66
C GLN A 41 19.88 -26.53 8.69
N GLN A 42 19.08 -26.33 7.65
CA GLN A 42 19.18 -25.15 6.78
C GLN A 42 18.83 -23.85 7.52
N LEU A 43 17.79 -23.85 8.37
CA LEU A 43 17.44 -22.71 9.22
C LEU A 43 18.52 -22.39 10.28
N ILE A 44 19.12 -23.40 10.89
CA ILE A 44 20.20 -23.19 11.87
C ILE A 44 21.48 -22.72 11.17
N ASN A 45 21.81 -23.23 9.99
CA ASN A 45 22.95 -22.81 9.21
C ASN A 45 22.76 -21.41 8.60
N SER A 46 21.54 -21.03 8.18
CA SER A 46 21.28 -19.67 7.71
C SER A 46 21.39 -18.65 8.87
N SER A 47 20.83 -18.94 10.03
CA SER A 47 20.95 -18.05 11.19
C SER A 47 22.40 -17.86 11.67
N SER A 48 23.22 -18.89 11.65
CA SER A 48 24.64 -18.78 12.01
C SER A 48 25.49 -18.06 10.95
N SER A 49 25.21 -18.27 9.67
CA SER A 49 25.90 -17.57 8.58
C SER A 49 25.53 -16.09 8.53
N ASP A 50 24.28 -15.76 8.81
CA ASP A 50 23.80 -14.37 8.85
C ASP A 50 24.36 -13.64 10.07
N GLN A 51 24.48 -14.30 11.21
CA GLN A 51 25.08 -13.72 12.42
C GLN A 51 26.59 -13.47 12.24
N VAL A 52 27.32 -14.40 11.65
CA VAL A 52 28.75 -14.23 11.30
C VAL A 52 28.93 -13.13 10.26
N ARG A 53 28.03 -13.03 9.28
CA ARG A 53 28.06 -11.96 8.26
C ARG A 53 27.78 -10.59 8.88
N LEU A 54 26.85 -10.49 9.82
CA LEU A 54 26.55 -9.27 10.57
C LEU A 54 27.74 -8.83 11.43
N GLU A 55 28.35 -9.73 12.19
CA GLU A 55 29.52 -9.43 13.02
C GLU A 55 30.72 -8.95 12.18
N THR A 56 30.95 -9.55 11.01
CA THR A 56 31.99 -9.10 10.07
C THR A 56 31.67 -7.75 9.43
N THR A 57 30.40 -7.45 9.18
CA THR A 57 29.96 -6.16 8.62
C THR A 57 30.14 -5.04 9.64
N GLU A 58 29.69 -5.23 10.90
CA GLU A 58 29.86 -4.22 11.95
C GLU A 58 31.36 -3.95 12.24
N SER A 59 32.20 -4.98 12.26
CA SER A 59 33.65 -4.80 12.43
C SER A 59 34.28 -3.98 11.28
N LYS A 60 33.85 -4.16 10.03
CA LYS A 60 34.27 -3.33 8.90
C LYS A 60 33.80 -1.89 9.05
N ILE A 61 32.56 -1.68 9.47
CA ILE A 61 31.99 -0.35 9.70
C ILE A 61 32.81 0.40 10.76
N GLU A 62 33.12 -0.22 11.89
CA GLU A 62 33.93 0.41 12.93
C GLU A 62 35.36 0.73 12.43
N SER A 63 35.97 -0.15 11.64
CA SER A 63 37.28 0.10 11.03
C SER A 63 37.24 1.31 10.09
N ILE A 64 36.22 1.42 9.24
CA ILE A 64 36.05 2.57 8.33
C ILE A 64 35.82 3.84 9.15
N LEU A 65 34.91 3.79 10.12
CA LEU A 65 34.54 4.92 10.97
C LEU A 65 35.75 5.51 11.70
N SER A 66 36.69 4.66 12.16
CA SER A 66 37.91 5.09 12.84
C SER A 66 38.89 5.83 11.90
N LEU A 67 38.82 5.61 10.58
CA LEU A 67 39.67 6.25 9.58
C LEU A 67 39.07 7.54 9.02
N MET A 68 37.81 7.82 9.31
CA MET A 68 37.09 8.99 8.80
C MET A 68 37.46 10.25 9.55
N THR A 69 37.68 11.34 8.83
CA THR A 69 37.75 12.68 9.41
C THR A 69 36.36 13.18 9.82
N LEU A 70 36.33 14.13 10.75
CA LEU A 70 35.08 14.74 11.20
C LEU A 70 34.26 15.34 10.05
N LYS A 71 34.93 16.00 9.06
CA LYS A 71 34.23 16.55 7.89
C LYS A 71 33.61 15.47 7.02
N GLU A 72 34.27 14.34 6.83
CA GLU A 72 33.74 13.22 6.06
C GLU A 72 32.54 12.58 6.73
N LYS A 73 32.57 12.45 8.06
CA LYS A 73 31.41 11.98 8.84
C LYS A 73 30.21 12.90 8.67
N ILE A 74 30.40 14.21 8.79
CA ILE A 74 29.34 15.23 8.61
C ILE A 74 28.80 15.18 7.18
N SER A 75 29.66 15.11 6.15
CA SER A 75 29.20 15.13 4.77
C SER A 75 28.25 13.98 4.43
N MET A 76 28.37 12.82 5.07
CA MET A 76 27.44 11.70 4.87
C MET A 76 26.05 11.94 5.47
N CYS A 77 25.90 12.89 6.40
CA CYS A 77 24.65 13.16 7.09
C CYS A 77 23.70 14.09 6.31
N HIS A 78 24.07 14.57 5.13
CA HIS A 78 23.23 15.45 4.31
C HIS A 78 23.36 15.16 2.82
N ALA A 79 22.46 15.74 2.04
CA ALA A 79 22.47 15.63 0.57
C ALA A 79 23.74 16.28 -0.03
N GLN A 80 24.12 15.81 -1.24
CA GLN A 80 25.02 16.49 -2.15
C GLN A 80 24.35 16.85 -3.48
N SER A 81 23.21 16.27 -3.74
CA SER A 81 22.36 16.54 -4.90
C SER A 81 20.89 16.31 -4.50
N GLN A 82 19.96 16.53 -5.44
CA GLN A 82 18.53 16.30 -5.15
C GLN A 82 18.24 14.88 -4.69
N PHE A 83 18.98 13.87 -5.15
CA PHE A 83 18.73 12.45 -4.83
C PHE A 83 19.99 11.66 -4.48
N SER A 84 21.03 12.30 -3.95
CA SER A 84 22.19 11.56 -3.45
C SER A 84 22.81 12.17 -2.19
N SER A 85 23.45 11.32 -1.39
CA SER A 85 24.37 11.71 -0.35
C SER A 85 25.80 11.31 -0.74
N PRO A 86 26.84 12.04 -0.31
CA PRO A 86 28.21 11.81 -0.76
C PRO A 86 28.79 10.51 -0.21
N GLY A 87 29.66 9.90 -1.01
CA GLY A 87 30.58 8.86 -0.59
C GLY A 87 31.89 9.42 -0.06
N ILE A 88 32.80 8.53 0.35
CA ILE A 88 34.17 8.83 0.78
C ILE A 88 35.17 8.06 -0.10
N PRO A 89 35.51 8.58 -1.29
CA PRO A 89 36.28 7.82 -2.30
C PRO A 89 37.62 7.29 -1.78
N ARG A 90 38.35 8.05 -0.93
CA ARG A 90 39.62 7.59 -0.38
C ARG A 90 39.50 6.36 0.52
N LEU A 91 38.30 6.07 1.05
CA LEU A 91 38.01 4.88 1.86
C LEU A 91 37.21 3.83 1.06
N GLY A 92 37.03 4.04 -0.23
CA GLY A 92 36.25 3.12 -1.08
C GLY A 92 34.76 3.13 -0.79
N ILE A 93 34.23 4.17 -0.14
CA ILE A 93 32.81 4.31 0.16
C ILE A 93 32.13 5.06 -0.99
N PRO A 94 31.19 4.41 -1.71
CA PRO A 94 30.47 5.04 -2.82
C PRO A 94 29.39 6.01 -2.32
N GLU A 95 28.90 6.85 -3.25
CA GLU A 95 27.70 7.66 -3.05
C GLU A 95 26.47 6.78 -2.85
N LEU A 96 25.48 7.31 -2.13
CA LEU A 96 24.18 6.67 -1.95
C LEU A 96 23.15 7.36 -2.84
N TRP A 97 22.61 6.66 -3.83
CA TRP A 97 21.64 7.19 -4.78
C TRP A 97 20.20 6.76 -4.45
N MET A 98 19.29 7.74 -4.45
CA MET A 98 17.88 7.55 -4.15
C MET A 98 17.02 7.80 -5.38
N SER A 99 15.77 7.38 -5.36
CA SER A 99 14.75 7.77 -6.32
C SER A 99 13.37 7.77 -5.68
N ASP A 100 12.55 8.76 -6.02
CA ASP A 100 11.12 8.69 -5.75
C ASP A 100 10.48 7.50 -6.47
N GLY A 101 9.33 7.09 -5.94
CA GLY A 101 8.44 6.19 -6.62
C GLY A 101 7.87 5.05 -5.80
N PRO A 102 6.72 5.24 -5.12
CA PRO A 102 6.03 4.14 -4.44
C PRO A 102 5.42 3.13 -5.43
N HIS A 103 5.22 3.52 -6.71
CA HIS A 103 4.62 2.69 -7.76
C HIS A 103 5.39 2.71 -9.10
N GLY A 104 6.68 3.05 -9.04
CA GLY A 104 7.63 3.06 -10.16
C GLY A 104 8.80 3.97 -9.85
N ILE A 105 9.88 3.88 -10.63
CA ILE A 105 11.08 4.68 -10.45
C ILE A 105 10.93 6.01 -11.19
N ARG A 106 11.03 7.14 -10.48
CA ARG A 106 10.94 8.47 -11.10
C ARG A 106 12.01 8.65 -12.18
N ALA A 107 11.70 9.45 -13.22
CA ALA A 107 12.65 9.90 -14.20
C ALA A 107 13.79 10.70 -13.56
N GLU A 108 14.98 10.71 -14.18
CA GLU A 108 16.12 11.45 -13.65
C GLU A 108 15.85 12.95 -13.72
N ILE A 109 16.16 13.63 -12.60
CA ILE A 109 16.15 15.08 -12.52
C ILE A 109 17.56 15.65 -12.43
N ASN A 110 17.69 16.96 -12.59
CA ASN A 110 18.98 17.64 -12.50
C ASN A 110 19.58 17.54 -11.09
N TRP A 111 20.88 17.75 -11.02
CA TRP A 111 21.67 17.67 -9.78
C TRP A 111 21.14 18.56 -8.66
N SER A 112 20.77 19.81 -9.00
CA SER A 112 20.46 20.85 -8.01
C SER A 112 19.07 21.46 -8.14
N ASN A 113 18.22 20.98 -9.07
CA ASN A 113 16.86 21.47 -9.23
C ASN A 113 15.90 20.34 -9.61
N TRP A 114 14.58 20.63 -9.69
CA TRP A 114 13.54 19.67 -9.97
C TRP A 114 13.25 19.44 -11.47
N ASP A 115 14.04 20.06 -12.37
CA ASP A 115 13.85 19.87 -13.79
C ASP A 115 14.32 18.48 -14.22
N TYR A 116 13.65 17.88 -15.18
CA TYR A 116 14.08 16.62 -15.75
C TYR A 116 15.41 16.75 -16.47
N SER A 117 16.31 15.78 -16.26
CA SER A 117 17.63 15.73 -16.91
C SER A 117 17.56 15.42 -18.41
N GLY A 118 16.36 15.13 -18.94
CA GLY A 118 16.14 14.86 -20.37
C GLY A 118 16.73 13.52 -20.84
N TRP A 119 17.04 12.58 -19.96
CA TRP A 119 17.54 11.26 -20.34
C TRP A 119 16.52 10.51 -21.20
N THR A 120 17.01 9.70 -22.15
CA THR A 120 16.17 8.92 -23.07
C THR A 120 16.09 7.43 -22.70
N ASN A 121 16.83 7.01 -21.66
CA ASN A 121 16.92 5.63 -21.18
C ASN A 121 16.42 5.44 -19.75
N ASP A 122 15.63 6.37 -19.26
CA ASP A 122 15.07 6.38 -17.90
C ASP A 122 13.55 6.09 -17.87
N TYR A 123 13.01 5.58 -18.97
CA TYR A 123 11.64 5.05 -19.01
C TYR A 123 11.52 3.77 -18.19
N ILE A 124 10.36 3.62 -17.50
CA ILE A 124 10.10 2.50 -16.59
C ILE A 124 8.74 1.86 -16.86
N THR A 125 8.48 0.71 -16.23
CA THR A 125 7.14 0.18 -16.09
C THR A 125 6.39 0.98 -15.02
N ALA A 126 5.29 1.65 -15.38
CA ALA A 126 4.42 2.26 -14.39
C ALA A 126 3.49 1.19 -13.81
N PHE A 127 3.65 0.90 -12.54
CA PHE A 127 2.78 -0.02 -11.81
C PHE A 127 1.52 0.70 -11.31
N PRO A 128 0.43 -0.03 -10.98
CA PRO A 128 -0.74 0.56 -10.33
C PRO A 128 -0.40 1.26 -9.01
N ALA A 129 -1.14 2.30 -8.67
CA ALA A 129 -1.02 3.01 -7.40
C ALA A 129 -1.26 2.10 -6.19
N LEU A 130 -0.72 2.45 -5.01
CA LEU A 130 -0.75 1.56 -3.85
C LEU A 130 -2.17 1.30 -3.30
N THR A 131 -3.12 2.20 -3.51
CA THR A 131 -4.55 1.92 -3.25
C THR A 131 -5.07 0.74 -4.07
N CYS A 132 -4.66 0.63 -5.35
CA CYS A 132 -4.98 -0.51 -6.20
C CYS A 132 -4.31 -1.79 -5.70
N LEU A 133 -3.03 -1.73 -5.33
CA LEU A 133 -2.32 -2.87 -4.76
C LEU A 133 -3.00 -3.36 -3.48
N SER A 134 -3.38 -2.46 -2.58
CA SER A 134 -4.07 -2.80 -1.33
C SER A 134 -5.46 -3.40 -1.60
N ALA A 135 -6.18 -2.90 -2.62
CA ALA A 135 -7.48 -3.44 -3.02
C ALA A 135 -7.42 -4.90 -3.51
N THR A 136 -6.24 -5.40 -3.86
CA THR A 136 -6.08 -6.83 -4.20
C THR A 136 -6.27 -7.75 -3.00
N PHE A 137 -6.03 -7.30 -1.76
CA PHE A 137 -5.96 -8.14 -0.56
C PHE A 137 -5.10 -9.40 -0.79
N ASN A 138 -3.99 -9.23 -1.51
CA ASN A 138 -3.11 -10.32 -1.93
C ASN A 138 -1.64 -10.03 -1.58
N PRO A 139 -1.15 -10.52 -0.42
CA PRO A 139 0.23 -10.31 0.01
C PRO A 139 1.28 -10.88 -0.96
N ASP A 140 1.00 -12.01 -1.62
CA ASP A 140 1.91 -12.62 -2.59
C ASP A 140 2.10 -11.70 -3.80
N LEU A 141 1.02 -11.04 -4.24
CA LEU A 141 1.07 -10.09 -5.33
C LEU A 141 1.80 -8.80 -4.90
N SER A 142 1.68 -8.39 -3.64
CA SER A 142 2.46 -7.30 -3.08
C SER A 142 3.97 -7.60 -3.09
N ASN A 143 4.37 -8.85 -2.85
CA ASN A 143 5.76 -9.27 -2.97
C ASN A 143 6.25 -9.20 -4.43
N GLN A 144 5.48 -9.75 -5.39
CA GLN A 144 5.81 -9.67 -6.82
C GLN A 144 5.94 -8.22 -7.31
N TYR A 145 5.05 -7.35 -6.83
CA TYR A 145 5.08 -5.91 -7.11
C TYR A 145 6.37 -5.27 -6.58
N GLY A 146 6.70 -5.47 -5.30
CA GLY A 146 7.93 -4.97 -4.68
C GLY A 146 9.19 -5.50 -5.37
N THR A 147 9.20 -6.79 -5.75
CA THR A 147 10.31 -7.41 -6.49
C THR A 147 10.52 -6.72 -7.83
N SER A 148 9.46 -6.51 -8.60
CA SER A 148 9.56 -5.90 -9.94
C SER A 148 10.04 -4.44 -9.88
N ILE A 149 9.54 -3.64 -8.93
CA ILE A 149 10.04 -2.26 -8.72
C ILE A 149 11.49 -2.27 -8.24
N GLY A 150 11.85 -3.18 -7.34
CA GLY A 150 13.21 -3.34 -6.85
C GLY A 150 14.20 -3.71 -7.96
N GLU A 151 13.80 -4.58 -8.92
CA GLU A 151 14.59 -4.90 -10.09
C GLU A 151 14.83 -3.68 -10.98
N GLU A 152 13.81 -2.84 -11.22
CA GLU A 152 13.97 -1.60 -12.01
C GLU A 152 14.82 -0.55 -11.29
N ALA A 153 14.65 -0.39 -9.96
CA ALA A 153 15.48 0.48 -9.14
C ALA A 153 16.95 0.05 -9.21
N ARG A 154 17.19 -1.24 -9.06
CA ARG A 154 18.53 -1.82 -9.12
C ARG A 154 19.19 -1.62 -10.49
N TYR A 155 18.45 -1.86 -11.58
CA TYR A 155 18.91 -1.60 -12.93
C TYR A 155 19.31 -0.13 -13.14
N ARG A 156 18.50 0.80 -12.59
CA ARG A 156 18.72 2.24 -12.60
C ARG A 156 19.82 2.68 -11.60
N LYS A 157 20.52 1.72 -10.95
CA LYS A 157 21.58 1.97 -9.96
C LYS A 157 21.11 2.82 -8.78
N LYS A 158 19.84 2.67 -8.37
CA LYS A 158 19.34 3.28 -7.16
C LYS A 158 19.59 2.35 -5.98
N ASP A 159 20.04 2.93 -4.88
CA ASP A 159 20.33 2.21 -3.63
C ASP A 159 19.15 2.31 -2.67
N VAL A 160 18.36 3.38 -2.78
CA VAL A 160 17.17 3.62 -1.96
C VAL A 160 15.99 3.98 -2.85
N LEU A 161 14.90 3.24 -2.71
CA LEU A 161 13.58 3.56 -3.26
C LEU A 161 12.77 4.28 -2.19
N LEU A 162 12.34 5.53 -2.45
CA LEU A 162 11.53 6.33 -1.53
C LEU A 162 10.06 5.89 -1.55
N GLY A 163 9.83 4.74 -0.96
CA GLY A 163 8.55 4.04 -0.88
C GLY A 163 8.67 2.72 -0.12
N PRO A 164 7.55 2.11 0.27
CA PRO A 164 6.16 2.50 -0.01
C PRO A 164 5.65 3.61 0.91
N GLY A 165 4.58 4.31 0.47
CA GLY A 165 3.77 5.18 1.33
C GLY A 165 2.74 4.36 2.10
N ILE A 166 2.61 4.60 3.41
CA ILE A 166 1.69 3.82 4.28
C ILE A 166 0.93 4.64 5.31
N ASN A 167 0.82 5.94 5.10
CA ASN A 167 -0.03 6.75 5.96
C ASN A 167 -1.49 6.30 5.85
N ILE A 168 -2.22 6.42 6.96
CA ILE A 168 -3.64 6.01 7.01
C ILE A 168 -4.51 6.99 6.21
N TYR A 169 -5.42 6.43 5.41
CA TYR A 169 -6.49 7.16 4.74
C TYR A 169 -7.48 7.69 5.79
N ARG A 170 -7.24 8.89 6.33
CA ARG A 170 -8.06 9.50 7.37
C ARG A 170 -9.21 10.32 6.78
N THR A 171 -8.94 11.05 5.70
CA THR A 171 -9.91 11.90 4.99
C THR A 171 -9.93 11.58 3.50
N PRO A 172 -11.11 11.59 2.84
CA PRO A 172 -11.18 11.41 1.39
C PRO A 172 -10.67 12.61 0.59
N LEU A 173 -10.24 13.69 1.23
CA LEU A 173 -9.75 14.88 0.57
C LEU A 173 -8.22 14.94 0.43
N ASN A 174 -7.47 14.12 1.18
CA ASN A 174 -6.01 14.12 1.10
C ASN A 174 -5.52 13.77 -0.30
N GLY A 175 -4.75 14.69 -0.91
CA GLY A 175 -4.26 14.57 -2.27
C GLY A 175 -3.31 13.40 -2.53
N ARG A 176 -2.68 12.83 -1.50
CA ARG A 176 -1.72 11.71 -1.62
C ARG A 176 -2.29 10.35 -1.23
N ASN A 177 -3.58 10.23 -0.95
CA ASN A 177 -4.16 8.95 -0.58
C ASN A 177 -3.91 7.82 -1.60
N PHE A 178 -3.82 8.15 -2.90
CA PHE A 178 -3.52 7.15 -3.95
C PHE A 178 -2.17 6.45 -3.75
N GLU A 179 -1.23 7.08 -3.05
CA GLU A 179 0.09 6.53 -2.73
C GLU A 179 0.10 5.63 -1.48
N TYR A 180 -1.04 5.49 -0.78
CA TYR A 180 -1.15 4.82 0.50
C TYR A 180 -1.98 3.54 0.41
N MET A 181 -2.00 2.74 1.51
CA MET A 181 -2.60 1.39 1.52
C MET A 181 -3.98 1.34 2.20
N GLY A 182 -4.70 2.46 2.32
CA GLY A 182 -6.07 2.52 2.80
C GLY A 182 -6.25 2.97 4.24
N GLU A 183 -7.46 2.75 4.80
CA GLU A 183 -7.87 3.25 6.11
C GLU A 183 -7.62 2.27 7.26
N ASP A 184 -7.25 1.02 6.95
CA ASP A 184 -7.10 -0.02 7.96
C ASP A 184 -5.63 -0.34 8.24
N PRO A 185 -5.16 -0.16 9.50
CA PRO A 185 -3.78 -0.42 9.86
C PRO A 185 -3.37 -1.90 9.75
N TYR A 186 -4.31 -2.85 9.91
CA TYR A 186 -4.01 -4.27 9.75
C TYR A 186 -3.79 -4.62 8.27
N LEU A 187 -4.69 -4.18 7.38
CA LEU A 187 -4.52 -4.39 5.94
C LEU A 187 -3.19 -3.78 5.45
N ALA A 188 -2.92 -2.52 5.82
CA ALA A 188 -1.67 -1.85 5.46
C ALA A 188 -0.44 -2.62 5.99
N SER A 189 -0.49 -3.14 7.23
CA SER A 189 0.59 -3.95 7.82
C SER A 189 0.86 -5.24 7.05
N ILE A 190 -0.20 -5.96 6.65
CA ILE A 190 -0.06 -7.22 5.90
C ILE A 190 0.45 -6.97 4.48
N MET A 191 0.07 -5.88 3.84
CA MET A 191 0.46 -5.57 2.46
C MET A 191 1.85 -4.96 2.35
N VAL A 192 2.30 -4.15 3.33
CA VAL A 192 3.59 -3.47 3.28
C VAL A 192 4.78 -4.40 3.46
N VAL A 193 4.66 -5.41 4.31
CA VAL A 193 5.74 -6.35 4.63
C VAL A 193 6.29 -7.06 3.37
N PRO A 194 5.47 -7.75 2.57
CA PRO A 194 5.94 -8.41 1.36
C PRO A 194 6.44 -7.42 0.28
N TYR A 195 5.89 -6.20 0.20
CA TYR A 195 6.41 -5.15 -0.67
C TYR A 195 7.88 -4.84 -0.33
N ILE A 196 8.16 -4.55 0.96
CA ILE A 196 9.51 -4.22 1.43
C ILE A 196 10.48 -5.37 1.13
N LYS A 197 10.11 -6.61 1.45
CA LYS A 197 10.93 -7.79 1.18
C LYS A 197 11.24 -7.95 -0.31
N GLY A 198 10.23 -7.74 -1.16
CA GLY A 198 10.40 -7.77 -2.61
C GLY A 198 11.39 -6.72 -3.13
N VAL A 199 11.33 -5.49 -2.64
CA VAL A 199 12.30 -4.43 -2.99
C VAL A 199 13.70 -4.79 -2.50
N GLN A 200 13.83 -5.16 -1.22
CA GLN A 200 15.13 -5.35 -0.57
C GLN A 200 15.89 -6.61 -1.04
N MET A 201 15.20 -7.64 -1.53
CA MET A 201 15.88 -8.80 -2.14
C MET A 201 16.70 -8.44 -3.38
N ASN A 202 16.48 -7.27 -3.97
CA ASN A 202 17.27 -6.73 -5.07
C ASN A 202 18.49 -5.90 -4.62
N GLY A 203 18.77 -5.83 -3.32
CA GLY A 203 19.82 -4.97 -2.76
C GLY A 203 19.49 -3.48 -2.89
N VAL A 204 18.22 -3.13 -2.83
CA VAL A 204 17.69 -1.76 -2.80
C VAL A 204 16.94 -1.55 -1.51
N ALA A 205 17.23 -0.49 -0.77
CA ALA A 205 16.51 -0.18 0.45
C ALA A 205 15.10 0.34 0.15
N ALA A 206 14.08 -0.23 0.78
CA ALA A 206 12.77 0.38 0.85
C ALA A 206 12.81 1.49 1.92
N CYS A 207 12.47 2.72 1.53
CA CYS A 207 12.36 3.87 2.44
C CYS A 207 10.88 4.15 2.73
N VAL A 208 10.38 3.54 3.80
CA VAL A 208 8.96 3.59 4.15
C VAL A 208 8.56 4.98 4.62
N LYS A 209 7.44 5.53 4.09
CA LYS A 209 7.07 6.93 4.27
C LYS A 209 5.57 7.14 4.52
N HIS A 210 5.19 8.28 5.15
CA HIS A 210 5.96 9.32 5.80
C HIS A 210 5.76 9.19 7.32
N PHE A 211 6.82 9.06 8.07
CA PHE A 211 6.80 8.76 9.51
C PHE A 211 6.81 10.05 10.34
N ALA A 212 5.68 10.46 10.94
CA ALA A 212 4.36 9.89 10.91
C ALA A 212 3.29 11.02 10.84
N LEU A 213 1.99 10.61 10.74
CA LEU A 213 0.87 11.53 10.86
C LEU A 213 0.71 12.54 9.71
N ASN A 214 1.31 12.31 8.54
CA ASN A 214 1.08 13.12 7.33
C ASN A 214 -0.20 12.62 6.62
N ASN A 215 -1.37 13.06 7.11
CA ASN A 215 -2.68 12.60 6.64
C ASN A 215 -3.46 13.70 5.89
N GLN A 216 -2.79 14.78 5.53
CA GLN A 216 -3.25 15.87 4.65
C GLN A 216 -2.07 16.56 3.99
N GLU A 217 -2.34 17.22 2.84
CA GLU A 217 -1.34 18.01 2.12
C GLU A 217 -1.44 19.49 2.43
N LEU A 218 -2.64 19.97 2.77
CA LEU A 218 -2.84 21.37 3.15
C LEU A 218 -2.04 21.66 4.44
N TRP A 219 -1.17 22.67 4.38
CA TRP A 219 -0.26 23.11 5.47
C TRP A 219 0.71 22.03 5.97
N ARG A 220 0.93 20.96 5.21
CA ARG A 220 1.75 19.81 5.63
C ARG A 220 3.13 20.21 6.17
N GLY A 221 3.73 21.30 5.70
CA GLY A 221 5.07 21.77 6.11
C GLY A 221 5.16 22.35 7.53
N HIS A 222 4.01 22.64 8.19
CA HIS A 222 4.03 23.29 9.51
C HIS A 222 2.83 22.94 10.42
N ILE A 223 1.80 22.27 9.90
CA ILE A 223 0.64 21.94 10.73
C ILE A 223 1.05 21.03 11.91
N ASN A 224 0.69 21.43 13.12
CA ASN A 224 0.90 20.63 14.32
C ASN A 224 -0.25 19.65 14.53
N VAL A 225 0.03 18.37 14.58
CA VAL A 225 -0.96 17.30 14.82
C VAL A 225 -1.02 16.99 16.31
N GLU A 226 -2.24 17.09 16.88
CA GLU A 226 -2.55 16.64 18.23
C GLU A 226 -3.42 15.37 18.16
N VAL A 227 -2.93 14.28 18.72
CA VAL A 227 -3.57 12.97 18.70
C VAL A 227 -3.30 12.25 20.03
N SER A 228 -4.25 11.42 20.49
CA SER A 228 -4.06 10.56 21.67
C SER A 228 -2.95 9.52 21.44
N ASP A 229 -2.32 9.03 22.50
CA ASP A 229 -1.37 7.94 22.37
C ASP A 229 -2.07 6.67 21.87
N ARG A 230 -3.31 6.43 22.26
CA ARG A 230 -4.10 5.32 21.72
C ARG A 230 -4.20 5.35 20.21
N ALA A 231 -4.67 6.47 19.64
CA ALA A 231 -4.78 6.57 18.19
C ALA A 231 -3.41 6.51 17.49
N LEU A 232 -2.38 7.12 18.09
CA LEU A 232 -1.02 7.02 17.58
C LEU A 232 -0.58 5.55 17.45
N TYR A 233 -0.69 4.77 18.53
CA TYR A 233 -0.20 3.38 18.56
C TYR A 233 -1.16 2.37 17.91
N GLU A 234 -2.50 2.60 17.96
CA GLU A 234 -3.48 1.65 17.43
C GLU A 234 -3.81 1.88 15.94
N ILE A 235 -3.65 3.11 15.41
CA ILE A 235 -4.05 3.48 14.05
C ILE A 235 -2.87 3.90 13.17
N TYR A 236 -2.04 4.86 13.62
CA TYR A 236 -1.07 5.52 12.75
C TYR A 236 0.31 4.85 12.69
N LEU A 237 0.71 4.12 13.74
CA LEU A 237 2.00 3.44 13.80
C LEU A 237 2.03 1.96 13.42
N PRO A 238 0.93 1.16 13.44
CA PRO A 238 1.02 -0.29 13.25
C PRO A 238 1.65 -0.72 11.92
N ALA A 239 1.33 -0.04 10.81
CA ALA A 239 1.93 -0.37 9.51
C ALA A 239 3.45 -0.06 9.48
N PHE A 240 3.90 1.00 10.14
CA PHE A 240 5.33 1.29 10.30
C PHE A 240 6.02 0.28 11.23
N TYR A 241 5.35 -0.13 12.30
CA TYR A 241 5.84 -1.21 13.17
C TYR A 241 6.04 -2.51 12.39
N ALA A 242 5.05 -2.92 11.60
CA ALA A 242 5.15 -4.09 10.74
C ALA A 242 6.26 -3.94 9.69
N ALA A 243 6.41 -2.78 9.09
CA ALA A 243 7.49 -2.47 8.14
C ALA A 243 8.88 -2.67 8.76
N VAL A 244 9.07 -2.21 10.00
CA VAL A 244 10.35 -2.34 10.73
C VAL A 244 10.56 -3.77 11.25
N LYS A 245 9.57 -4.34 11.95
CA LYS A 245 9.75 -5.60 12.69
C LYS A 245 9.57 -6.87 11.86
N GLN A 246 8.75 -6.81 10.82
CA GLN A 246 8.43 -7.96 9.97
C GLN A 246 8.96 -7.78 8.55
N GLY A 247 8.92 -6.54 8.03
CA GLY A 247 9.47 -6.17 6.73
C GLY A 247 10.98 -5.96 6.75
N GLU A 248 11.56 -5.73 7.94
CA GLU A 248 12.98 -5.45 8.14
C GLU A 248 13.46 -4.28 7.24
N ALA A 249 12.66 -3.20 7.20
CA ALA A 249 12.96 -2.04 6.38
C ALA A 249 14.34 -1.45 6.72
N TRP A 250 15.13 -1.11 5.69
CA TRP A 250 16.47 -0.55 5.85
C TRP A 250 16.49 0.97 5.97
N SER A 251 15.39 1.63 5.61
CA SER A 251 15.27 3.07 5.77
C SER A 251 13.82 3.50 6.02
N ILE A 252 13.67 4.65 6.68
CA ILE A 252 12.39 5.30 6.99
C ILE A 252 12.52 6.78 6.62
N MET A 253 11.48 7.36 6.01
CA MET A 253 11.43 8.79 5.75
C MET A 253 10.55 9.48 6.80
N GLY A 254 11.11 10.51 7.46
CA GLY A 254 10.35 11.41 8.33
C GLY A 254 9.33 12.23 7.54
N SER A 255 8.25 12.66 8.18
CA SER A 255 7.23 13.49 7.54
C SER A 255 7.45 14.98 7.77
N TYR A 256 6.76 15.83 6.97
CA TYR A 256 6.87 17.28 7.04
C TYR A 256 6.23 17.89 8.28
N ASN A 257 5.06 17.39 8.68
CA ASN A 257 4.22 17.99 9.72
C ASN A 257 4.88 17.95 11.10
N GLN A 258 4.36 18.78 11.98
CA GLN A 258 4.66 18.67 13.40
C GLN A 258 3.74 17.66 14.10
N PHE A 259 4.22 17.13 15.18
CA PHE A 259 3.47 16.35 16.15
C PHE A 259 3.79 16.88 17.55
N ARG A 260 2.78 17.33 18.30
CA ARG A 260 2.95 17.91 19.63
C ARG A 260 4.04 18.99 19.68
N GLY A 261 4.04 19.87 18.71
CA GLY A 261 4.94 21.03 18.64
C GLY A 261 6.35 20.77 18.11
N GLN A 262 6.68 19.56 17.62
CA GLN A 262 7.99 19.23 17.07
C GLN A 262 7.85 18.59 15.68
N HIS A 263 8.67 18.98 14.70
CA HIS A 263 8.64 18.40 13.35
C HIS A 263 9.01 16.92 13.37
N CYS A 264 8.22 16.10 12.66
CA CYS A 264 8.37 14.65 12.66
C CYS A 264 9.72 14.17 12.13
N SER A 265 10.32 14.89 11.15
CA SER A 265 11.66 14.57 10.63
C SER A 265 12.79 14.66 11.65
N HIS A 266 12.56 15.32 12.81
CA HIS A 266 13.51 15.37 13.92
C HIS A 266 12.82 15.31 15.29
N HIS A 267 11.76 14.51 15.37
CA HIS A 267 10.93 14.36 16.57
C HIS A 267 11.52 13.35 17.55
N LYS A 268 11.86 13.80 18.77
CA LYS A 268 12.53 12.98 19.78
C LYS A 268 11.77 11.70 20.14
N LEU A 269 10.45 11.79 20.40
CA LEU A 269 9.61 10.64 20.75
C LEU A 269 9.52 9.67 19.58
N LEU A 270 9.22 10.16 18.38
CA LEU A 270 9.02 9.29 17.22
C LEU A 270 10.32 8.57 16.81
N LEU A 271 11.42 9.31 16.64
CA LEU A 271 12.64 8.75 16.05
C LEU A 271 13.52 8.04 17.07
N ASN A 272 13.80 8.66 18.23
CA ASN A 272 14.69 8.04 19.22
C ASN A 272 13.97 7.02 20.08
N LYS A 273 12.82 7.39 20.69
CA LYS A 273 12.15 6.50 21.65
C LYS A 273 11.44 5.36 20.92
N ILE A 274 10.49 5.68 20.04
CA ILE A 274 9.63 4.67 19.39
C ILE A 274 10.44 3.88 18.34
N LEU A 275 10.98 4.55 17.33
CA LEU A 275 11.61 3.89 16.19
C LEU A 275 12.93 3.21 16.57
N LYS A 276 13.91 3.97 17.08
CA LYS A 276 15.27 3.45 17.31
C LYS A 276 15.39 2.63 18.58
N THR A 277 14.70 3.00 19.67
CA THR A 277 14.81 2.30 20.97
C THR A 277 13.79 1.18 21.08
N ASP A 278 12.48 1.48 21.07
CA ASP A 278 11.45 0.49 21.37
C ASP A 278 11.34 -0.57 20.25
N TRP A 279 11.47 -0.14 18.99
CA TRP A 279 11.42 -1.05 17.85
C TRP A 279 12.81 -1.58 17.44
N SER A 280 13.88 -1.08 18.05
CA SER A 280 15.26 -1.49 17.75
C SER A 280 15.61 -1.34 16.26
N PHE A 281 15.17 -0.24 15.62
CA PHE A 281 15.45 0.03 14.23
C PHE A 281 16.93 0.32 14.00
N ASP A 282 17.60 -0.49 13.19
CA ASP A 282 19.04 -0.38 12.89
C ASP A 282 19.32 0.33 11.55
N GLY A 283 18.28 0.68 10.80
CA GLY A 283 18.38 1.36 9.52
C GLY A 283 18.58 2.87 9.63
N VAL A 284 18.40 3.55 8.49
CA VAL A 284 18.62 5.00 8.32
C VAL A 284 17.30 5.76 8.34
N VAL A 285 17.25 6.85 9.10
CA VAL A 285 16.17 7.84 9.02
C VAL A 285 16.59 8.95 8.06
N ILE A 286 15.80 9.15 7.01
CA ILE A 286 15.99 10.17 5.99
C ILE A 286 14.90 11.23 6.19
N SER A 287 15.21 12.53 6.12
CA SER A 287 14.18 13.57 6.13
C SER A 287 13.39 13.54 4.82
N ASP A 288 12.14 13.97 4.85
CA ASP A 288 11.51 14.47 3.63
C ASP A 288 12.24 15.75 3.14
N TRP A 289 12.11 16.11 1.85
CA TRP A 289 12.90 17.15 1.20
C TRP A 289 12.59 18.55 1.75
N GLY A 290 13.53 19.09 2.53
CA GLY A 290 13.33 20.35 3.25
C GLY A 290 12.48 20.21 4.53
N GLY A 291 12.30 18.98 5.03
CA GLY A 291 11.56 18.68 6.27
C GLY A 291 12.36 18.89 7.57
N THR A 292 13.61 19.37 7.48
CA THR A 292 14.47 19.66 8.64
C THR A 292 14.42 21.15 8.96
N HIS A 293 14.27 21.51 10.25
CA HIS A 293 14.07 22.88 10.68
C HIS A 293 14.97 23.30 11.86
N SER A 294 15.82 22.41 12.36
CA SER A 294 16.71 22.66 13.50
C SER A 294 17.93 21.76 13.49
N THR A 295 19.14 22.34 13.46
CA THR A 295 20.39 21.58 13.55
C THR A 295 20.47 20.76 14.82
N LYS A 296 20.18 21.36 15.97
CA LYS A 296 20.32 20.71 17.28
C LYS A 296 19.33 19.55 17.43
N GLU A 297 18.07 19.75 17.06
CA GLU A 297 17.08 18.69 17.11
C GLU A 297 17.37 17.57 16.10
N ALA A 298 17.70 17.91 14.85
CA ALA A 298 18.06 16.92 13.84
C ALA A 298 19.26 16.07 14.26
N ALA A 299 20.29 16.71 14.84
CA ALA A 299 21.46 16.02 15.38
C ALA A 299 21.10 15.09 16.53
N LEU A 300 20.35 15.57 17.54
CA LEU A 300 20.11 14.86 18.79
C LEU A 300 18.95 13.87 18.73
N ASN A 301 17.96 14.10 17.89
CA ASN A 301 16.67 13.39 17.94
C ASN A 301 16.51 12.27 16.91
N GLY A 302 17.60 11.87 16.23
CA GLY A 302 17.60 10.61 15.49
C GLY A 302 17.46 10.69 13.98
N LEU A 303 17.42 11.89 13.36
CA LEU A 303 17.58 12.05 11.91
C LEU A 303 19.01 11.63 11.51
N ASP A 304 19.17 10.84 10.45
CA ASP A 304 20.48 10.37 10.02
C ASP A 304 20.97 11.06 8.74
N ILE A 305 20.08 11.27 7.76
CA ILE A 305 20.38 11.98 6.50
C ILE A 305 19.34 13.08 6.29
N GLU A 306 19.79 14.31 6.12
CA GLU A 306 18.98 15.44 5.69
C GLU A 306 18.97 15.53 4.17
N MET A 307 17.77 15.56 3.57
CA MET A 307 17.60 15.70 2.12
C MET A 307 16.90 17.02 1.77
N GLY A 308 17.08 17.45 0.52
CA GLY A 308 16.65 18.75 0.01
C GLY A 308 17.78 19.74 -0.06
N SER A 309 17.68 20.71 -0.97
CA SER A 309 18.67 21.78 -1.11
C SER A 309 18.23 23.03 -0.33
N PRO A 310 19.10 23.63 0.48
CA PRO A 310 18.85 24.96 0.97
C PRO A 310 18.83 25.92 -0.22
N ILE A 311 17.81 26.77 -0.28
CA ILE A 311 17.63 27.75 -1.35
C ILE A 311 18.63 28.89 -1.12
N ASN A 312 19.82 28.75 -1.68
CA ASN A 312 20.80 29.84 -1.77
C ASN A 312 21.30 29.92 -3.21
N ASN A 313 20.68 30.81 -4.00
CA ASN A 313 20.93 30.95 -5.44
C ASN A 313 22.34 31.49 -5.78
N ASP A 314 23.16 31.90 -4.78
CA ASP A 314 24.43 32.56 -4.99
C ASP A 314 25.68 31.67 -4.81
N THR A 315 25.50 30.40 -4.49
CA THR A 315 26.63 29.47 -4.26
C THR A 315 26.67 28.35 -5.32
N SER A 316 27.85 27.76 -5.53
CA SER A 316 27.95 26.54 -6.36
C SER A 316 27.02 25.47 -5.78
N PRO A 317 26.43 24.60 -6.63
CA PRO A 317 25.48 23.57 -6.16
C PRO A 317 26.02 22.72 -4.99
N ARG A 318 27.32 22.45 -4.94
CA ARG A 318 27.96 21.67 -3.87
C ARG A 318 28.06 22.43 -2.55
N GLN A 319 28.32 23.72 -2.59
CA GLN A 319 28.41 24.57 -1.38
C GLN A 319 27.04 24.87 -0.78
N ALA A 320 25.98 24.85 -1.59
CA ALA A 320 24.63 25.01 -1.12
C ALA A 320 24.21 23.88 -0.14
N TYR A 321 24.63 22.63 -0.40
CA TYR A 321 24.30 21.49 0.46
C TYR A 321 25.08 21.50 1.80
N ASP A 322 26.26 22.10 1.87
CA ASP A 322 27.00 22.28 3.14
C ASP A 322 26.25 23.24 4.11
N ALA A 323 25.32 24.05 3.61
CA ALA A 323 24.44 24.91 4.41
C ALA A 323 23.24 24.20 5.02
N ASN A 324 23.02 22.90 4.75
CA ASN A 324 22.00 22.08 5.40
C ASN A 324 22.19 22.08 6.93
N PHE A 325 21.12 21.83 7.68
CA PHE A 325 21.14 21.79 9.15
C PHE A 325 22.13 20.74 9.68
N LEU A 326 22.23 19.56 9.03
CA LEU A 326 23.24 18.55 9.34
C LEU A 326 24.59 18.76 8.62
N GLY A 327 24.81 19.91 7.98
CA GLY A 327 26.04 20.30 7.33
C GLY A 327 27.00 21.07 8.26
N THR A 328 27.46 22.25 7.81
CA THR A 328 28.45 23.07 8.52
C THR A 328 28.04 23.41 9.95
N SER A 329 26.77 23.73 10.19
CA SER A 329 26.27 24.03 11.53
C SER A 329 26.43 22.86 12.50
N PHE A 330 26.17 21.64 12.05
CA PHE A 330 26.37 20.44 12.87
C PHE A 330 27.87 20.18 13.13
N LEU A 331 28.73 20.41 12.13
CA LEU A 331 30.18 20.29 12.29
C LEU A 331 30.70 21.20 13.42
N GLU A 332 30.23 22.45 13.48
CA GLU A 332 30.67 23.41 14.51
C GLU A 332 30.19 23.02 15.91
N LEU A 333 28.94 22.47 16.03
CA LEU A 333 28.45 21.97 17.32
C LEU A 333 29.24 20.74 17.84
N VAL A 334 29.73 19.89 16.94
CA VAL A 334 30.59 18.76 17.34
C VAL A 334 32.00 19.25 17.70
N LYS A 335 32.61 20.15 16.93
CA LYS A 335 33.93 20.72 17.23
C LYS A 335 33.98 21.50 18.56
N SER A 336 32.92 22.19 18.89
CA SER A 336 32.82 22.92 20.16
C SER A 336 32.59 22.02 21.37
N GLY A 337 32.26 20.74 21.13
CA GLY A 337 31.89 19.79 22.17
C GLY A 337 30.46 19.96 22.71
N GLU A 338 29.65 20.83 22.09
CA GLU A 338 28.24 20.98 22.45
C GLU A 338 27.43 19.73 22.11
N ILE A 339 27.80 19.04 21.03
CA ILE A 339 27.25 17.71 20.66
C ILE A 339 28.39 16.69 20.67
N ASP A 340 28.18 15.61 21.41
CA ASP A 340 29.15 14.50 21.49
C ASP A 340 29.32 13.80 20.12
N GLU A 341 30.57 13.60 19.71
CA GLU A 341 30.90 12.93 18.44
C GLU A 341 30.29 11.52 18.35
N ARG A 342 30.00 10.84 19.46
CA ARG A 342 29.32 9.54 19.48
C ARG A 342 27.95 9.57 18.78
N ILE A 343 27.27 10.72 18.83
CA ILE A 343 25.98 10.93 18.16
C ILE A 343 26.17 10.96 16.63
N LEU A 344 27.20 11.66 16.17
CA LEU A 344 27.57 11.66 14.75
C LEU A 344 28.02 10.25 14.31
N ASN A 345 28.83 9.58 15.11
CA ASN A 345 29.30 8.23 14.82
C ASN A 345 28.14 7.21 14.70
N ASP A 346 27.06 7.34 15.50
CA ASP A 346 25.86 6.48 15.33
C ASP A 346 25.18 6.70 13.97
N LYS A 347 25.00 7.95 13.54
CA LYS A 347 24.42 8.28 12.23
C LYS A 347 25.25 7.67 11.09
N VAL A 348 26.57 7.93 11.12
CA VAL A 348 27.49 7.42 10.08
C VAL A 348 27.53 5.90 10.07
N ARG A 349 27.49 5.25 11.23
CA ARG A 349 27.41 3.77 11.33
C ARG A 349 26.18 3.22 10.63
N ARG A 350 25.02 3.84 10.82
CA ARG A 350 23.76 3.48 10.12
C ARG A 350 23.85 3.67 8.62
N ILE A 351 24.41 4.78 8.18
CA ILE A 351 24.60 5.09 6.75
C ILE A 351 25.57 4.08 6.11
N LEU A 352 26.69 3.79 6.76
CA LEU A 352 27.65 2.78 6.28
C LEU A 352 26.99 1.39 6.21
N ARG A 353 26.19 1.01 7.20
CA ARG A 353 25.44 -0.25 7.19
C ARG A 353 24.49 -0.32 5.99
N LEU A 354 23.78 0.77 5.68
CA LEU A 354 22.91 0.86 4.51
C LEU A 354 23.73 0.68 3.21
N ILE A 355 24.85 1.37 3.08
CA ILE A 355 25.76 1.24 1.91
C ILE A 355 26.31 -0.19 1.78
N MET A 356 26.62 -0.85 2.91
CA MET A 356 27.06 -2.26 2.91
C MET A 356 25.97 -3.23 2.45
N ARG A 357 24.69 -2.93 2.77
CA ARG A 357 23.53 -3.73 2.35
C ARG A 357 23.12 -3.47 0.90
N THR A 358 23.49 -2.33 0.34
CA THR A 358 23.09 -1.88 -1.00
C THR A 358 24.28 -1.83 -1.95
N THR A 359 24.96 -0.71 -2.06
CA THR A 359 25.98 -0.43 -3.08
C THR A 359 27.18 -1.37 -2.99
N LEU A 360 27.63 -1.70 -1.78
CA LEU A 360 28.81 -2.56 -1.55
C LEU A 360 28.48 -4.07 -1.46
N ASP A 361 27.23 -4.47 -1.51
CA ASP A 361 26.87 -5.89 -1.60
C ASP A 361 27.09 -6.41 -3.02
N SER A 362 28.21 -7.09 -3.25
CA SER A 362 28.54 -7.69 -4.55
C SER A 362 27.63 -8.87 -4.94
N SER A 363 26.87 -9.42 -4.00
CA SER A 363 25.95 -10.55 -4.25
C SER A 363 24.59 -10.12 -4.80
N ARG A 364 24.27 -8.83 -4.78
CA ARG A 364 22.98 -8.31 -5.25
C ARG A 364 22.80 -8.49 -6.76
N PRO A 365 21.57 -8.75 -7.26
CA PRO A 365 21.31 -8.96 -8.68
C PRO A 365 21.59 -7.69 -9.51
N LEU A 366 21.70 -7.85 -10.82
CA LEU A 366 21.90 -6.72 -11.75
C LEU A 366 20.65 -5.87 -11.96
N GLY A 367 19.48 -6.44 -11.66
CA GLY A 367 18.19 -5.81 -11.96
C GLY A 367 17.78 -5.98 -13.42
N LYS A 368 16.53 -5.60 -13.71
CA LYS A 368 15.93 -5.61 -15.05
C LYS A 368 15.03 -4.40 -15.18
N ILE A 369 14.73 -3.95 -16.39
CA ILE A 369 13.84 -2.83 -16.66
C ILE A 369 12.96 -3.12 -17.87
N ASN A 370 11.72 -2.64 -17.86
CA ASN A 370 10.78 -2.67 -18.99
C ASN A 370 10.65 -4.06 -19.65
N ASN A 371 10.64 -5.11 -18.85
CA ASN A 371 10.49 -6.48 -19.34
C ASN A 371 9.03 -6.95 -19.34
N ILE A 372 8.78 -8.11 -19.96
CA ILE A 372 7.42 -8.68 -20.04
C ILE A 372 6.90 -9.08 -18.68
N GLU A 373 7.74 -9.61 -17.81
CA GLU A 373 7.36 -10.04 -16.46
C GLU A 373 6.84 -8.86 -15.64
N HIS A 374 7.49 -7.70 -15.70
CA HIS A 374 7.04 -6.47 -15.01
C HIS A 374 5.67 -6.01 -15.55
N SER A 375 5.48 -6.01 -16.86
CA SER A 375 4.20 -5.68 -17.48
C SER A 375 3.09 -6.65 -17.06
N GLN A 376 3.38 -7.94 -16.95
CA GLN A 376 2.44 -8.95 -16.48
C GLN A 376 2.06 -8.75 -15.01
N VAL A 377 3.05 -8.43 -14.14
CA VAL A 377 2.79 -8.08 -12.74
C VAL A 377 1.94 -6.83 -12.64
N ALA A 378 2.26 -5.77 -13.39
CA ALA A 378 1.48 -4.53 -13.42
C ALA A 378 0.02 -4.81 -13.84
N ARG A 379 -0.19 -5.59 -14.93
CA ARG A 379 -1.52 -5.98 -15.39
C ARG A 379 -2.28 -6.83 -14.38
N LYS A 380 -1.60 -7.77 -13.73
CA LYS A 380 -2.21 -8.64 -12.72
C LYS A 380 -2.66 -7.85 -11.49
N VAL A 381 -1.83 -6.93 -11.00
CA VAL A 381 -2.22 -6.02 -9.90
C VAL A 381 -3.40 -5.15 -10.32
N ALA A 382 -3.37 -4.59 -11.54
CA ALA A 382 -4.47 -3.79 -12.05
C ALA A 382 -5.79 -4.56 -12.12
N THR A 383 -5.79 -5.77 -12.71
CA THR A 383 -7.00 -6.59 -12.84
C THR A 383 -7.54 -7.11 -11.51
N GLU A 384 -6.65 -7.54 -10.59
CA GLU A 384 -7.05 -8.03 -9.26
C GLU A 384 -7.47 -6.89 -8.31
N GLY A 385 -7.00 -5.66 -8.55
CA GLY A 385 -7.31 -4.49 -7.73
C GLY A 385 -8.56 -3.73 -8.17
N ILE A 386 -9.01 -3.85 -9.41
CA ILE A 386 -10.27 -3.26 -9.87
C ILE A 386 -11.43 -3.77 -9.00
N VAL A 387 -12.28 -2.85 -8.50
CA VAL A 387 -13.40 -3.18 -7.63
C VAL A 387 -14.72 -2.94 -8.34
N LEU A 388 -15.51 -3.98 -8.50
CA LEU A 388 -16.89 -3.88 -9.00
C LEU A 388 -17.78 -3.45 -7.83
N LEU A 389 -18.26 -2.20 -7.85
CA LEU A 389 -19.06 -1.61 -6.76
C LEU A 389 -20.55 -1.92 -6.88
N LYS A 390 -21.05 -1.90 -8.10
CA LYS A 390 -22.46 -2.14 -8.45
C LYS A 390 -22.53 -2.85 -9.80
N ASN A 391 -23.47 -3.81 -9.98
CA ASN A 391 -23.70 -4.49 -11.26
C ASN A 391 -25.13 -5.00 -11.33
N GLU A 392 -26.06 -4.18 -11.82
CA GLU A 392 -27.45 -4.53 -11.99
C GLU A 392 -27.69 -5.23 -13.34
N ASP A 393 -28.60 -6.19 -13.33
CA ASP A 393 -29.02 -6.94 -14.51
C ASP A 393 -27.86 -7.63 -15.26
N ASP A 394 -26.81 -8.01 -14.54
CA ASP A 394 -25.59 -8.58 -15.12
C ASP A 394 -25.03 -7.74 -16.28
N PHE A 395 -25.06 -6.38 -16.12
CA PHE A 395 -24.58 -5.45 -17.15
C PHE A 395 -23.15 -5.79 -17.57
N PHE A 396 -22.27 -6.09 -16.64
CA PHE A 396 -20.97 -6.70 -16.90
C PHE A 396 -21.00 -8.19 -16.52
N PRO A 397 -20.24 -9.04 -17.21
CA PRO A 397 -19.30 -8.75 -18.30
C PRO A 397 -20.00 -8.58 -19.66
N LEU A 398 -19.43 -7.72 -20.51
CA LEU A 398 -19.86 -7.59 -21.91
C LEU A 398 -19.26 -8.69 -22.76
N ASN A 399 -20.06 -9.31 -23.61
CA ASN A 399 -19.57 -10.35 -24.52
C ASN A 399 -18.85 -9.73 -25.74
N PRO A 400 -17.52 -9.93 -25.90
CA PRO A 400 -16.75 -9.32 -27.02
C PRO A 400 -17.12 -9.86 -28.41
N ALA A 401 -17.84 -10.98 -28.47
CA ALA A 401 -18.32 -11.53 -29.74
C ALA A 401 -19.57 -10.84 -30.27
N LYS A 402 -20.31 -10.13 -29.42
CA LYS A 402 -21.50 -9.37 -29.85
C LYS A 402 -21.13 -8.17 -30.69
N LYS A 403 -21.93 -7.91 -31.72
CA LYS A 403 -21.89 -6.66 -32.49
C LYS A 403 -22.69 -5.62 -31.71
N LEU A 404 -22.03 -4.66 -31.14
CA LEU A 404 -22.60 -3.58 -30.32
C LEU A 404 -21.99 -2.24 -30.78
N THR A 405 -22.74 -1.17 -30.66
CA THR A 405 -22.20 0.18 -30.66
C THR A 405 -22.00 0.62 -29.23
N ILE A 406 -20.75 0.87 -28.84
CA ILE A 406 -20.35 1.27 -27.46
C ILE A 406 -19.92 2.74 -27.52
N ALA A 407 -20.62 3.61 -26.82
CA ALA A 407 -20.16 4.97 -26.60
C ALA A 407 -19.19 5.00 -25.40
N VAL A 408 -17.96 5.35 -25.64
CA VAL A 408 -16.97 5.65 -24.58
C VAL A 408 -16.94 7.16 -24.38
N ILE A 409 -17.28 7.60 -23.17
CA ILE A 409 -17.40 9.02 -22.84
C ILE A 409 -16.54 9.35 -21.62
N GLY A 410 -15.74 10.40 -21.73
CA GLY A 410 -14.90 10.90 -20.63
C GLY A 410 -13.47 11.17 -21.05
N GLU A 411 -12.87 12.26 -20.52
CA GLU A 411 -11.47 12.62 -20.79
C GLU A 411 -10.52 11.51 -20.28
N ASN A 412 -10.85 10.88 -19.15
CA ASN A 412 -10.01 9.84 -18.54
C ASN A 412 -9.91 8.56 -19.40
N ALA A 413 -10.75 8.43 -20.44
CA ALA A 413 -10.63 7.35 -21.42
C ALA A 413 -9.35 7.43 -22.28
N ILE A 414 -8.76 8.64 -22.39
CA ILE A 414 -7.58 8.91 -23.24
C ILE A 414 -6.44 9.60 -22.51
N LYS A 415 -6.67 10.09 -21.27
CA LYS A 415 -5.68 10.84 -20.51
C LYS A 415 -4.64 9.90 -19.88
N SER A 416 -3.36 10.25 -20.04
CA SER A 416 -2.30 9.60 -19.28
C SER A 416 -2.45 9.88 -17.78
N MET A 417 -2.34 8.84 -16.97
CA MET A 417 -2.43 8.90 -15.49
C MET A 417 -1.11 8.57 -14.81
N THR A 418 -0.04 8.35 -15.55
CA THR A 418 1.32 8.14 -15.00
C THR A 418 2.04 9.46 -14.76
N THR A 419 1.67 10.52 -15.47
CA THR A 419 2.21 11.88 -15.31
C THR A 419 1.42 12.67 -14.27
N GLY A 420 2.09 13.62 -13.57
CA GLY A 420 1.49 14.44 -12.51
C GLY A 420 1.41 13.72 -11.16
N GLY A 421 0.78 14.35 -10.18
CA GLY A 421 0.63 13.82 -8.83
C GLY A 421 1.78 14.17 -7.87
N GLY A 422 2.82 14.88 -8.32
CA GLY A 422 3.95 15.30 -7.48
C GLY A 422 5.14 14.35 -7.56
N SER A 423 5.75 14.03 -6.42
CA SER A 423 6.95 13.17 -6.33
C SER A 423 6.75 11.76 -6.92
N SER A 424 5.53 11.28 -6.94
CA SER A 424 5.16 9.98 -7.50
C SER A 424 4.96 9.98 -9.04
N GLU A 425 5.25 11.08 -9.71
CA GLU A 425 5.17 11.17 -11.17
C GLU A 425 6.15 10.21 -11.85
N LEU A 426 5.66 9.52 -12.91
CA LEU A 426 6.43 8.50 -13.61
C LEU A 426 6.57 8.83 -15.10
N LYS A 427 7.71 8.44 -15.66
CA LYS A 427 7.97 8.45 -17.09
C LYS A 427 7.82 7.01 -17.62
N ALA A 428 6.56 6.64 -17.89
CA ALA A 428 6.25 5.29 -18.35
C ALA A 428 6.84 5.01 -19.74
N ASN A 429 7.36 3.79 -19.94
CA ASN A 429 7.80 3.31 -21.25
C ASN A 429 6.64 3.27 -22.25
N TYR A 430 5.46 2.95 -21.76
CA TYR A 430 4.17 3.01 -22.47
C TYR A 430 3.04 3.11 -21.46
N GLU A 431 1.91 3.61 -21.90
CA GLU A 431 0.64 3.58 -21.16
C GLU A 431 -0.48 3.29 -22.14
N ILE A 432 -1.18 2.19 -21.94
CA ILE A 432 -2.33 1.82 -22.77
C ILE A 432 -3.56 2.49 -22.15
N SER A 433 -4.15 3.45 -22.88
CA SER A 433 -5.35 4.14 -22.43
C SER A 433 -6.56 3.20 -22.38
N PRO A 434 -7.57 3.48 -21.52
CA PRO A 434 -8.81 2.71 -21.49
C PRO A 434 -9.48 2.56 -22.87
N LEU A 435 -9.52 3.62 -23.66
CA LEU A 435 -10.09 3.60 -25.01
C LEU A 435 -9.34 2.65 -25.96
N GLU A 436 -8.00 2.64 -25.91
CA GLU A 436 -7.17 1.73 -26.71
C GLU A 436 -7.38 0.27 -26.31
N GLY A 437 -7.39 0.00 -24.99
CA GLY A 437 -7.64 -1.35 -24.46
C GLY A 437 -9.00 -1.89 -24.89
N LEU A 438 -10.05 -1.08 -24.78
CA LEU A 438 -11.40 -1.44 -25.24
C LEU A 438 -11.44 -1.71 -26.75
N LYS A 439 -10.87 -0.84 -27.59
CA LYS A 439 -10.79 -1.05 -29.05
C LYS A 439 -10.03 -2.33 -29.42
N LYS A 440 -8.96 -2.62 -28.71
CA LYS A 440 -8.16 -3.84 -28.92
C LYS A 440 -8.94 -5.10 -28.55
N ARG A 441 -9.76 -5.06 -27.51
CA ARG A 441 -10.49 -6.24 -27.00
C ARG A 441 -11.81 -6.48 -27.69
N PHE A 442 -12.60 -5.43 -27.95
CA PHE A 442 -13.95 -5.51 -28.51
C PHE A 442 -13.96 -5.28 -30.03
N LYS A 443 -13.24 -6.13 -30.77
CA LYS A 443 -13.05 -6.00 -32.23
C LYS A 443 -14.35 -6.09 -33.05
N ASN A 444 -15.40 -6.72 -32.50
CA ASN A 444 -16.69 -6.84 -33.15
C ASN A 444 -17.64 -5.69 -32.84
N ALA A 445 -17.30 -4.85 -31.88
CA ALA A 445 -18.09 -3.67 -31.53
C ALA A 445 -17.63 -2.44 -32.31
N SER A 446 -18.58 -1.56 -32.59
CA SER A 446 -18.31 -0.18 -33.05
C SER A 446 -18.09 0.69 -31.81
N ILE A 447 -16.85 1.13 -31.54
CA ILE A 447 -16.56 2.03 -30.44
C ILE A 447 -16.50 3.45 -30.93
N ILE A 448 -17.47 4.27 -30.48
CA ILE A 448 -17.54 5.71 -30.74
C ILE A 448 -17.11 6.46 -29.45
N PHE A 449 -16.43 7.57 -29.62
CA PHE A 449 -15.82 8.30 -28.50
C PHE A 449 -16.23 9.76 -28.48
N SER A 450 -16.54 10.28 -27.28
CA SER A 450 -16.66 11.71 -27.01
C SER A 450 -15.98 12.07 -25.70
N LYS A 451 -15.29 13.22 -25.67
CA LYS A 451 -14.57 13.67 -24.48
C LYS A 451 -15.52 14.00 -23.31
N GLY A 452 -16.69 14.55 -23.59
CA GLY A 452 -17.76 14.88 -22.63
C GLY A 452 -17.43 16.01 -21.66
N TYR A 453 -16.22 16.01 -21.12
CA TYR A 453 -15.65 17.06 -20.28
C TYR A 453 -14.15 17.22 -20.57
N SER A 454 -13.55 18.30 -20.06
CA SER A 454 -12.09 18.48 -20.10
C SER A 454 -11.59 19.24 -18.88
N SER A 455 -10.42 18.81 -18.38
CA SER A 455 -9.70 19.50 -17.32
C SER A 455 -9.16 20.88 -17.72
N GLU A 456 -9.17 21.19 -19.02
CA GLU A 456 -8.67 22.44 -19.61
C GLU A 456 -9.77 23.28 -20.26
N ALA A 457 -11.06 22.86 -20.15
CA ALA A 457 -12.15 23.51 -20.84
C ALA A 457 -12.54 24.86 -20.23
N THR A 458 -12.82 25.83 -21.10
CA THR A 458 -13.52 27.07 -20.74
C THR A 458 -15.02 26.81 -20.63
N ASN A 459 -15.78 27.70 -19.96
CA ASN A 459 -17.25 27.57 -19.83
C ASN A 459 -17.98 27.47 -21.16
N GLN A 460 -17.48 28.06 -22.24
CA GLN A 460 -18.09 28.01 -23.56
C GLN A 460 -17.83 26.67 -24.29
N SER A 461 -16.60 26.15 -24.21
CA SER A 461 -16.25 24.84 -24.77
C SER A 461 -16.94 23.68 -24.03
N TYR A 462 -17.26 23.89 -22.77
CA TYR A 462 -17.90 22.92 -21.91
C TYR A 462 -19.29 22.49 -22.41
N LYS A 463 -20.13 23.46 -22.81
CA LYS A 463 -21.48 23.19 -23.39
C LYS A 463 -21.42 22.36 -24.67
N SER A 464 -20.43 22.60 -25.52
CA SER A 464 -20.20 21.80 -26.71
C SER A 464 -19.82 20.36 -26.38
N LEU A 465 -18.90 20.16 -25.45
CA LEU A 465 -18.46 18.83 -25.03
C LEU A 465 -19.62 17.98 -24.49
N ILE A 466 -20.50 18.57 -23.68
CA ILE A 466 -21.70 17.87 -23.18
C ILE A 466 -22.64 17.52 -24.34
N LYS A 467 -22.94 18.48 -25.24
CA LYS A 467 -23.81 18.23 -26.38
C LYS A 467 -23.30 17.08 -27.25
N ASP A 468 -22.01 17.07 -27.57
CA ASP A 468 -21.38 16.03 -28.40
C ASP A 468 -21.43 14.65 -27.66
N ALA A 469 -21.27 14.64 -26.35
CA ALA A 469 -21.40 13.43 -25.55
C ALA A 469 -22.83 12.86 -25.56
N LEU A 470 -23.84 13.71 -25.42
CA LEU A 470 -25.25 13.29 -25.48
C LEU A 470 -25.62 12.74 -26.85
N ILE A 471 -25.14 13.37 -27.94
CA ILE A 471 -25.34 12.85 -29.31
C ILE A 471 -24.65 11.49 -29.44
N THR A 472 -23.40 11.36 -28.99
CA THR A 472 -22.66 10.10 -29.03
C THR A 472 -23.36 8.99 -28.23
N ALA A 473 -23.89 9.29 -27.06
CA ALA A 473 -24.65 8.36 -26.24
C ALA A 473 -25.95 7.89 -26.88
N SER A 474 -26.66 8.79 -27.63
CA SER A 474 -27.92 8.45 -28.29
C SER A 474 -27.76 7.49 -29.46
N LEU A 475 -26.57 7.39 -30.03
CA LEU A 475 -26.23 6.51 -31.16
C LEU A 475 -25.75 5.13 -30.74
N ALA A 476 -25.63 4.86 -29.45
CA ALA A 476 -25.01 3.63 -28.91
C ALA A 476 -26.02 2.71 -28.22
N ASP A 477 -25.74 1.41 -28.26
CA ASP A 477 -26.49 0.40 -27.51
C ASP A 477 -26.24 0.53 -26.00
N LEU A 478 -25.03 0.98 -25.61
CA LEU A 478 -24.64 1.23 -24.22
C LEU A 478 -23.56 2.33 -24.14
N VAL A 479 -23.44 2.91 -22.94
CA VAL A 479 -22.46 3.95 -22.62
C VAL A 479 -21.50 3.43 -21.57
N LEU A 480 -20.20 3.60 -21.79
CA LEU A 480 -19.15 3.48 -20.79
C LEU A 480 -18.62 4.88 -20.49
N PHE A 481 -19.02 5.43 -19.35
CA PHE A 481 -18.48 6.68 -18.85
C PHE A 481 -17.18 6.39 -18.11
N ILE A 482 -16.04 6.95 -18.57
CA ILE A 482 -14.71 6.80 -17.96
C ILE A 482 -14.26 8.15 -17.45
N GLY A 483 -14.46 8.37 -16.17
CA GLY A 483 -14.23 9.64 -15.51
C GLY A 483 -13.67 9.46 -14.10
N GLY A 484 -13.80 10.48 -13.28
CA GLY A 484 -13.27 10.48 -11.92
C GLY A 484 -12.35 11.66 -11.64
N LEU A 485 -11.32 11.40 -10.88
CA LEU A 485 -10.25 12.35 -10.59
C LEU A 485 -9.12 12.23 -11.61
N ASN A 486 -8.10 13.07 -11.44
CA ASN A 486 -6.83 12.97 -12.15
C ASN A 486 -5.70 13.41 -11.23
N LYS A 487 -4.47 13.48 -11.72
CA LYS A 487 -3.29 13.86 -10.96
C LYS A 487 -2.93 15.36 -11.05
N ASN A 488 -3.89 16.21 -11.41
CA ASN A 488 -3.70 17.66 -11.37
C ASN A 488 -3.78 18.18 -9.92
N ARG A 489 -3.19 19.36 -9.67
CA ARG A 489 -3.27 20.04 -8.37
C ARG A 489 -4.72 20.23 -7.92
N GLY A 490 -5.02 19.94 -6.66
CA GLY A 490 -6.38 19.98 -6.10
C GLY A 490 -7.24 18.76 -6.44
N GLN A 491 -6.60 17.70 -6.97
CA GLN A 491 -7.16 16.38 -7.21
C GLN A 491 -6.34 15.34 -6.41
N ASP A 492 -5.95 14.22 -7.04
CA ASP A 492 -5.00 13.28 -6.44
C ASP A 492 -3.56 13.75 -6.75
N CYS A 493 -3.07 14.67 -5.94
CA CYS A 493 -1.79 15.34 -6.16
C CYS A 493 -1.13 15.77 -4.86
N GLU A 494 0.18 15.61 -4.79
CA GLU A 494 1.02 16.13 -3.71
C GLU A 494 0.92 17.65 -3.58
N ALA A 495 1.09 18.17 -2.35
CA ALA A 495 1.05 19.57 -1.97
C ALA A 495 -0.32 20.26 -2.16
N ALA A 496 -1.38 19.51 -2.34
CA ALA A 496 -2.73 20.06 -2.39
C ALA A 496 -3.78 18.98 -2.02
N ASP A 497 -4.67 19.31 -1.11
CA ASP A 497 -5.86 18.51 -0.85
C ASP A 497 -6.99 18.90 -1.79
N ARG A 498 -7.98 18.02 -1.93
CA ARG A 498 -9.25 18.30 -2.59
C ARG A 498 -10.11 19.19 -1.70
N GLU A 499 -10.95 20.03 -2.31
CA GLU A 499 -11.87 20.90 -1.58
C GLU A 499 -13.23 20.24 -1.29
N GLU A 500 -13.66 19.29 -2.13
CA GLU A 500 -14.98 18.65 -2.01
C GLU A 500 -14.95 17.18 -2.45
N LEU A 501 -15.99 16.44 -2.04
CA LEU A 501 -16.14 15.03 -2.36
C LEU A 501 -16.69 14.78 -3.78
N LYS A 502 -17.27 15.80 -4.43
CA LYS A 502 -17.86 15.69 -5.78
C LYS A 502 -16.83 15.42 -6.84
N LEU A 503 -17.29 14.90 -7.96
CA LEU A 503 -16.49 14.80 -9.17
C LEU A 503 -16.20 16.19 -9.76
N PRO A 504 -14.98 16.48 -10.21
CA PRO A 504 -14.64 17.75 -10.84
C PRO A 504 -15.25 17.88 -12.23
N TYR A 505 -15.17 19.09 -12.81
CA TYR A 505 -15.53 19.36 -14.21
C TYR A 505 -17.00 19.04 -14.53
N ASN A 506 -17.92 19.19 -13.57
CA ASN A 506 -19.36 18.87 -13.68
C ASN A 506 -19.68 17.45 -14.19
N GLN A 507 -18.81 16.48 -13.91
CA GLN A 507 -19.01 15.10 -14.34
C GLN A 507 -20.31 14.50 -13.76
N ASP A 508 -20.67 14.84 -12.52
CA ASP A 508 -21.93 14.37 -11.90
C ASP A 508 -23.17 14.79 -12.71
N TYR A 509 -23.18 16.05 -13.22
CA TYR A 509 -24.23 16.55 -14.10
C TYR A 509 -24.22 15.81 -15.45
N LEU A 510 -23.04 15.62 -16.05
CA LEU A 510 -22.92 14.90 -17.32
C LEU A 510 -23.43 13.46 -17.23
N ILE A 511 -23.08 12.73 -16.19
CA ILE A 511 -23.57 11.34 -15.96
C ILE A 511 -25.09 11.31 -15.86
N SER A 512 -25.68 12.26 -15.11
CA SER A 512 -27.14 12.36 -14.97
C SER A 512 -27.84 12.67 -16.31
N GLU A 513 -27.25 13.52 -17.17
CA GLU A 513 -27.81 13.80 -18.49
C GLU A 513 -27.64 12.62 -19.45
N LEU A 514 -26.49 11.92 -19.40
CA LEU A 514 -26.25 10.72 -20.22
C LEU A 514 -27.26 9.62 -19.91
N GLN A 515 -27.57 9.41 -18.62
CA GLN A 515 -28.55 8.41 -18.18
C GLN A 515 -29.97 8.67 -18.75
N LYS A 516 -30.37 9.94 -18.91
CA LYS A 516 -31.67 10.30 -19.52
C LYS A 516 -31.71 9.94 -21.00
N VAL A 517 -30.57 9.99 -21.70
CA VAL A 517 -30.47 9.71 -23.14
C VAL A 517 -30.26 8.21 -23.38
N ASN A 518 -29.47 7.54 -22.58
CA ASN A 518 -29.20 6.11 -22.67
C ASN A 518 -29.16 5.47 -21.29
N PRO A 519 -30.21 4.71 -20.89
CA PRO A 519 -30.28 4.09 -19.58
C PRO A 519 -29.27 2.94 -19.38
N ASN A 520 -28.66 2.43 -20.47
CA ASN A 520 -27.64 1.38 -20.40
C ASN A 520 -26.27 2.03 -20.20
N ILE A 521 -26.03 2.58 -19.01
CA ILE A 521 -24.79 3.27 -18.68
C ILE A 521 -24.02 2.53 -17.57
N GLY A 522 -22.72 2.31 -17.82
CA GLY A 522 -21.74 1.88 -16.84
C GLY A 522 -20.74 2.99 -16.57
N VAL A 523 -20.39 3.20 -15.30
CA VAL A 523 -19.43 4.22 -14.86
C VAL A 523 -18.16 3.57 -14.35
N LEU A 524 -17.02 3.96 -14.93
CA LEU A 524 -15.68 3.56 -14.52
C LEU A 524 -14.99 4.76 -13.87
N LEU A 525 -14.73 4.66 -12.58
CA LEU A 525 -14.11 5.72 -11.79
C LEU A 525 -12.60 5.54 -11.72
N VAL A 526 -11.86 6.46 -12.31
CA VAL A 526 -10.41 6.57 -12.17
C VAL A 526 -10.15 7.55 -11.03
N SER A 527 -9.74 7.06 -9.87
CA SER A 527 -9.42 7.89 -8.69
C SER A 527 -8.62 7.11 -7.66
N GLY A 528 -7.79 7.80 -6.87
CA GLY A 528 -7.14 7.25 -5.68
C GLY A 528 -7.92 7.48 -4.40
N ASN A 529 -9.06 8.18 -4.50
CA ASN A 529 -9.89 8.62 -3.39
C ASN A 529 -11.36 8.25 -3.57
N ALA A 530 -12.10 8.25 -2.47
CA ALA A 530 -13.56 8.21 -2.52
C ALA A 530 -14.13 9.50 -3.13
N VAL A 531 -15.24 9.35 -3.85
CA VAL A 531 -16.02 10.45 -4.44
C VAL A 531 -17.49 10.25 -4.11
N SER A 532 -18.26 11.35 -4.08
CA SER A 532 -19.71 11.25 -4.01
C SER A 532 -20.29 10.78 -5.34
N MET A 533 -21.40 10.05 -5.31
CA MET A 533 -22.04 9.48 -6.50
C MET A 533 -23.56 9.72 -6.41
N PRO A 534 -24.04 10.95 -6.60
CA PRO A 534 -25.48 11.25 -6.49
C PRO A 534 -26.34 10.50 -7.52
N TRP A 535 -25.72 10.03 -8.60
CA TRP A 535 -26.30 9.30 -9.72
C TRP A 535 -26.22 7.76 -9.58
N VAL A 536 -25.68 7.23 -8.48
CA VAL A 536 -25.39 5.80 -8.34
C VAL A 536 -26.60 4.89 -8.46
N SER A 537 -27.79 5.37 -8.04
CA SER A 537 -29.04 4.63 -8.19
C SER A 537 -29.48 4.48 -9.65
N ASP A 538 -29.10 5.41 -10.51
CA ASP A 538 -29.65 5.56 -11.86
C ASP A 538 -28.80 4.87 -12.95
N VAL A 539 -27.58 4.44 -12.61
CA VAL A 539 -26.66 3.76 -13.53
C VAL A 539 -26.66 2.24 -13.30
N LYS A 540 -26.46 1.45 -14.35
CA LYS A 540 -26.49 -0.02 -14.27
C LYS A 540 -25.31 -0.60 -13.50
N THR A 541 -24.12 -0.01 -13.64
CA THR A 541 -22.90 -0.55 -13.03
C THR A 541 -21.93 0.55 -12.68
N VAL A 542 -21.14 0.33 -11.62
CA VAL A 542 -20.05 1.20 -11.19
C VAL A 542 -18.83 0.35 -10.88
N MET A 543 -17.68 0.75 -11.42
CA MET A 543 -16.38 0.15 -11.17
C MET A 543 -15.40 1.21 -10.66
N GLN A 544 -14.68 0.90 -9.58
CA GLN A 544 -13.51 1.67 -9.14
C GLN A 544 -12.28 1.11 -9.83
N THR A 545 -11.64 1.90 -10.68
CA THR A 545 -10.53 1.46 -11.54
C THR A 545 -9.18 2.06 -11.16
N TRP A 546 -9.10 2.88 -10.13
CA TRP A 546 -7.84 3.44 -9.60
C TRP A 546 -6.95 4.14 -10.65
N TYR A 547 -5.66 4.29 -10.35
CA TYR A 547 -4.59 4.62 -11.29
C TYR A 547 -3.81 3.33 -11.58
N LEU A 548 -4.00 2.76 -12.77
CA LEU A 548 -3.60 1.39 -13.09
C LEU A 548 -2.24 1.27 -13.79
N GLY A 549 -1.56 2.39 -14.03
CA GLY A 549 -0.23 2.40 -14.66
C GLY A 549 -0.23 2.00 -16.13
N SER A 550 0.88 1.43 -16.60
CA SER A 550 1.13 1.11 -18.02
C SER A 550 0.05 0.23 -18.67
N GLU A 551 -0.52 -0.71 -17.92
CA GLU A 551 -1.48 -1.70 -18.43
C GLU A 551 -2.94 -1.32 -18.19
N ALA A 552 -3.24 -0.06 -17.89
CA ALA A 552 -4.58 0.41 -17.49
C ALA A 552 -5.68 -0.02 -18.47
N GLY A 553 -5.50 0.25 -19.75
CA GLY A 553 -6.51 -0.08 -20.77
C GLY A 553 -6.70 -1.57 -20.98
N ASN A 554 -5.62 -2.36 -20.94
CA ASN A 554 -5.73 -3.82 -21.04
C ASN A 554 -6.46 -4.40 -19.82
N ALA A 555 -6.11 -3.97 -18.59
CA ALA A 555 -6.75 -4.45 -17.36
C ALA A 555 -8.25 -4.13 -17.31
N ILE A 556 -8.62 -2.89 -17.65
CA ILE A 556 -10.04 -2.48 -17.75
C ILE A 556 -10.77 -3.35 -18.77
N ALA A 557 -10.19 -3.55 -19.95
CA ALA A 557 -10.81 -4.34 -21.00
C ALA A 557 -10.97 -5.82 -20.60
N ASP A 558 -9.98 -6.42 -19.92
CA ASP A 558 -10.04 -7.80 -19.40
C ASP A 558 -11.18 -7.99 -18.41
N VAL A 559 -11.34 -7.03 -17.48
CA VAL A 559 -12.41 -7.11 -16.48
C VAL A 559 -13.77 -6.91 -17.14
N ILE A 560 -13.95 -5.87 -17.99
CA ILE A 560 -15.23 -5.60 -18.66
C ILE A 560 -15.65 -6.75 -19.57
N SER A 561 -14.70 -7.43 -20.24
CA SER A 561 -15.02 -8.57 -21.12
C SER A 561 -15.29 -9.86 -20.36
N GLY A 562 -14.93 -9.91 -19.07
CA GLY A 562 -15.00 -11.12 -18.26
C GLY A 562 -13.87 -12.11 -18.51
N ASP A 563 -12.79 -11.70 -19.21
CA ASP A 563 -11.55 -12.50 -19.28
C ASP A 563 -10.92 -12.62 -17.89
N THR A 564 -11.09 -11.59 -17.05
CA THR A 564 -10.79 -11.64 -15.63
C THR A 564 -12.06 -11.31 -14.84
N ASN A 565 -12.39 -12.18 -13.88
CA ASN A 565 -13.47 -11.94 -12.95
C ASN A 565 -12.98 -10.96 -11.85
N PRO A 566 -13.65 -9.81 -11.60
CA PRO A 566 -13.24 -8.87 -10.58
C PRO A 566 -13.22 -9.52 -9.20
N SER A 567 -12.18 -9.23 -8.43
CA SER A 567 -11.98 -9.77 -7.08
C SER A 567 -11.39 -8.75 -6.10
N GLY A 568 -11.25 -7.50 -6.55
CA GLY A 568 -10.80 -6.39 -5.72
C GLY A 568 -11.80 -6.06 -4.62
N LYS A 569 -11.30 -5.56 -3.49
CA LYS A 569 -12.08 -5.08 -2.34
C LYS A 569 -11.65 -3.67 -1.97
N LEU A 570 -12.60 -2.83 -1.57
CA LEU A 570 -12.30 -1.46 -1.17
C LEU A 570 -11.36 -1.42 0.05
N PRO A 571 -10.20 -0.75 -0.03
CA PRO A 571 -9.31 -0.57 1.11
C PRO A 571 -9.70 0.61 2.00
N PHE A 572 -10.78 1.30 1.69
CA PHE A 572 -11.39 2.38 2.47
C PHE A 572 -12.88 2.53 2.15
N SER A 573 -13.62 3.12 3.08
CA SER A 573 -15.05 3.38 2.97
C SER A 573 -15.32 4.59 2.07
N PHE A 574 -16.41 4.54 1.29
CA PHE A 574 -16.94 5.68 0.55
C PHE A 574 -18.07 6.33 1.36
N PRO A 575 -17.88 7.50 1.95
CA PRO A 575 -18.95 8.18 2.66
C PRO A 575 -20.02 8.71 1.68
N VAL A 576 -21.26 8.79 2.11
CA VAL A 576 -22.35 9.42 1.32
C VAL A 576 -22.12 10.93 1.26
N ARG A 577 -21.79 11.54 2.38
CA ARG A 577 -21.49 12.98 2.54
C ARG A 577 -20.14 13.13 3.22
N LEU A 578 -19.47 14.23 2.95
CA LEU A 578 -18.16 14.51 3.58
C LEU A 578 -18.24 14.52 5.11
N THR A 579 -19.34 15.04 5.67
CA THR A 579 -19.60 15.07 7.13
C THR A 579 -19.88 13.69 7.75
N ASP A 580 -20.08 12.66 6.95
CA ASP A 580 -20.22 11.28 7.44
C ASP A 580 -18.84 10.63 7.70
N ASN A 581 -17.75 11.23 7.20
CA ASN A 581 -16.40 10.82 7.51
C ASN A 581 -15.95 11.36 8.88
N SER A 582 -15.24 10.56 9.65
CA SER A 582 -14.84 10.88 11.02
C SER A 582 -14.00 12.16 11.13
N ALA A 583 -13.07 12.39 10.22
CA ALA A 583 -12.22 13.58 10.24
C ALA A 583 -13.01 14.88 10.08
N HIS A 584 -14.11 14.85 9.31
CA HIS A 584 -14.95 16.01 9.02
C HIS A 584 -16.14 16.17 9.99
N PHE A 585 -16.55 15.11 10.64
CA PHE A 585 -17.67 15.14 11.59
C PHE A 585 -17.43 16.11 12.75
N PHE A 586 -16.19 16.24 13.21
CA PHE A 586 -15.81 17.09 14.33
C PHE A 586 -15.50 18.54 13.94
N GLY A 587 -15.73 18.91 12.68
CA GLY A 587 -15.54 20.27 12.16
C GLY A 587 -14.07 20.65 11.88
N GLU A 588 -13.86 21.94 11.59
CA GLU A 588 -12.60 22.47 11.04
C GLU A 588 -11.36 22.15 11.89
N LEU A 589 -11.45 22.21 13.22
CA LEU A 589 -10.31 21.87 14.08
C LEU A 589 -9.87 20.40 13.96
N SER A 590 -10.74 19.50 13.47
CA SER A 590 -10.37 18.11 13.18
C SER A 590 -9.81 17.95 11.75
N TYR A 591 -10.39 18.69 10.79
CA TYR A 591 -9.89 18.79 9.43
C TYR A 591 -10.45 20.08 8.79
N PRO A 592 -9.60 20.90 8.17
CA PRO A 592 -8.14 20.75 8.00
C PRO A 592 -7.27 21.26 9.18
N GLY A 593 -7.85 21.74 10.26
CA GLY A 593 -7.21 22.47 11.33
C GLY A 593 -7.41 23.98 11.18
N ASN A 594 -6.72 24.78 12.01
CA ASN A 594 -6.80 26.24 11.99
C ASN A 594 -5.59 26.93 11.31
N GLY A 595 -4.80 26.14 10.55
CA GLY A 595 -3.57 26.63 9.93
C GLY A 595 -2.31 26.45 10.78
N GLU A 596 -2.46 26.24 12.08
CA GLU A 596 -1.38 25.97 13.02
C GLU A 596 -1.48 24.59 13.63
N THR A 597 -2.67 24.22 14.10
CA THR A 597 -2.91 22.95 14.80
C THR A 597 -4.13 22.23 14.26
N GLN A 598 -4.01 20.91 14.18
CA GLN A 598 -5.06 19.97 13.82
C GLN A 598 -5.23 18.94 14.95
N TYR A 599 -6.47 18.73 15.38
CA TYR A 599 -6.80 17.74 16.41
C TYR A 599 -7.46 16.51 15.80
N TYR A 600 -6.87 15.33 15.94
CA TYR A 600 -7.45 14.07 15.46
C TYR A 600 -8.55 13.59 16.44
N LYS A 601 -9.70 14.32 16.45
CA LYS A 601 -10.81 14.06 17.38
C LYS A 601 -11.56 12.76 17.11
N ASP A 602 -11.41 12.19 15.94
CA ASP A 602 -11.85 10.85 15.57
C ASP A 602 -11.15 9.76 16.38
N ASP A 603 -9.92 10.04 16.84
CA ASP A 603 -9.17 9.14 17.72
C ASP A 603 -8.98 7.76 17.04
N ILE A 604 -9.31 6.65 17.70
CA ILE A 604 -9.21 5.30 17.14
C ILE A 604 -10.31 4.96 16.12
N LEU A 605 -11.30 5.83 15.92
CA LEU A 605 -12.44 5.57 15.05
C LEU A 605 -12.26 6.18 13.65
N VAL A 606 -11.29 5.68 12.92
CA VAL A 606 -11.02 6.06 11.52
C VAL A 606 -11.72 5.09 10.55
N GLY A 607 -12.26 5.62 9.45
CA GLY A 607 -12.84 4.83 8.36
C GLY A 607 -14.04 3.97 8.81
N TYR A 608 -14.07 2.69 8.42
CA TYR A 608 -15.18 1.78 8.77
C TYR A 608 -15.35 1.60 10.28
N ARG A 609 -14.28 1.76 11.09
CA ARG A 609 -14.40 1.75 12.56
C ARG A 609 -15.36 2.80 13.05
N TRP A 610 -15.34 3.99 12.44
CA TRP A 610 -16.28 5.06 12.70
C TRP A 610 -17.69 4.71 12.21
N HIS A 611 -17.81 4.36 10.94
CA HIS A 611 -19.09 4.05 10.30
C HIS A 611 -19.86 2.99 11.06
N GLU A 612 -19.21 1.89 11.40
CA GLU A 612 -19.81 0.76 12.12
C GLU A 612 -20.15 1.10 13.58
N THR A 613 -19.25 1.81 14.29
CA THR A 613 -19.45 2.14 15.71
C THR A 613 -20.56 3.20 15.89
N LYS A 614 -20.69 4.11 14.95
CA LYS A 614 -21.71 5.17 14.97
C LYS A 614 -22.97 4.82 14.20
N ASN A 615 -23.03 3.65 13.58
CA ASN A 615 -24.12 3.21 12.73
C ASN A 615 -24.47 4.24 11.62
N ILE A 616 -23.40 4.78 11.00
CA ILE A 616 -23.49 5.70 9.85
C ILE A 616 -23.22 4.88 8.60
N LYS A 617 -24.27 4.62 7.80
CA LYS A 617 -24.12 3.79 6.60
C LYS A 617 -23.32 4.54 5.53
N PRO A 618 -22.16 4.01 5.09
CA PRO A 618 -21.44 4.57 3.96
C PRO A 618 -22.13 4.23 2.63
N LEU A 619 -21.73 4.88 1.56
CA LEU A 619 -22.17 4.53 0.20
C LEU A 619 -21.68 3.15 -0.19
N PHE A 620 -20.38 2.88 0.06
CA PHE A 620 -19.76 1.56 -0.03
C PHE A 620 -18.83 1.35 1.15
N SER A 621 -18.96 0.18 1.78
CA SER A 621 -18.23 -0.15 2.99
C SER A 621 -16.82 -0.63 2.72
N PHE A 622 -15.92 -0.52 3.69
CA PHE A 622 -14.61 -1.17 3.66
C PHE A 622 -14.73 -2.66 3.36
N GLY A 623 -13.87 -3.16 2.48
CA GLY A 623 -13.88 -4.56 2.07
C GLY A 623 -14.94 -4.92 1.02
N HIS A 624 -15.83 -3.98 0.64
CA HIS A 624 -16.83 -4.20 -0.40
C HIS A 624 -16.19 -4.41 -1.78
N GLY A 625 -16.76 -5.32 -2.54
CA GLY A 625 -16.42 -5.60 -3.93
C GLY A 625 -17.19 -6.83 -4.41
N LEU A 626 -17.84 -6.68 -5.57
CA LEU A 626 -18.63 -7.72 -6.21
C LEU A 626 -17.77 -8.57 -7.17
N SER A 627 -18.33 -9.69 -7.59
CA SER A 627 -17.74 -10.62 -8.56
C SER A 627 -18.79 -11.00 -9.60
N TYR A 628 -18.38 -11.41 -10.80
CA TYR A 628 -19.26 -12.03 -11.78
C TYR A 628 -19.68 -13.46 -11.39
N SER A 629 -19.20 -13.94 -10.26
CA SER A 629 -19.62 -15.21 -9.65
C SER A 629 -20.19 -14.96 -8.24
N SER A 630 -20.84 -15.94 -7.68
CA SER A 630 -21.37 -15.87 -6.32
C SER A 630 -20.64 -16.86 -5.41
N PHE A 631 -20.29 -16.42 -4.21
CA PHE A 631 -19.60 -17.24 -3.24
C PHE A 631 -20.46 -17.43 -1.98
N LYS A 632 -20.35 -18.60 -1.36
CA LYS A 632 -21.02 -18.92 -0.11
C LYS A 632 -20.01 -19.33 0.95
N ILE A 633 -20.01 -18.63 2.08
CA ILE A 633 -19.20 -18.91 3.26
C ILE A 633 -20.08 -19.68 4.25
N THR A 634 -19.70 -20.92 4.60
CA THR A 634 -20.46 -21.80 5.49
C THR A 634 -19.54 -22.51 6.47
N ASP A 635 -20.12 -23.30 7.39
CA ASP A 635 -19.39 -24.12 8.36
C ASP A 635 -18.37 -23.33 9.20
N ILE A 636 -18.70 -22.05 9.46
CA ILE A 636 -17.85 -21.13 10.18
C ILE A 636 -17.82 -21.48 11.65
N LYS A 637 -16.63 -21.72 12.22
CA LYS A 637 -16.42 -22.05 13.63
C LYS A 637 -15.05 -21.63 14.13
N SER A 638 -14.96 -21.33 15.41
CA SER A 638 -13.72 -21.22 16.15
C SER A 638 -13.29 -22.58 16.68
N ASP A 639 -12.00 -22.82 16.80
CA ASP A 639 -11.45 -24.07 17.34
C ASP A 639 -11.75 -24.26 18.84
N LYS A 640 -11.85 -23.16 19.59
CA LYS A 640 -12.20 -23.13 21.01
C LYS A 640 -13.30 -22.08 21.30
N LYS A 641 -13.86 -22.10 22.50
CA LYS A 641 -14.76 -21.08 23.06
C LYS A 641 -14.07 -20.19 24.09
N ILE A 642 -13.02 -20.69 24.71
CA ILE A 642 -12.27 -20.00 25.75
C ILE A 642 -10.78 -20.08 25.41
N TYR A 643 -10.09 -18.93 25.49
CA TYR A 643 -8.69 -18.77 25.15
C TYR A 643 -7.91 -18.16 26.30
N ALA A 644 -6.64 -18.52 26.42
CA ALA A 644 -5.65 -17.87 27.27
C ALA A 644 -4.87 -16.81 26.50
N ALA A 645 -4.16 -15.93 27.17
CA ALA A 645 -3.42 -14.81 26.58
C ALA A 645 -2.39 -15.22 25.52
N ASN A 646 -1.80 -16.41 25.64
CA ASN A 646 -0.81 -16.92 24.67
C ASN A 646 -1.40 -17.83 23.59
N ASP A 647 -2.72 -17.98 23.53
CA ASP A 647 -3.39 -18.79 22.51
C ASP A 647 -3.46 -18.02 21.17
N SER A 648 -3.80 -18.78 20.12
CA SER A 648 -4.26 -18.24 18.84
C SER A 648 -5.68 -18.73 18.58
N ILE A 649 -6.52 -17.86 18.01
CA ILE A 649 -7.88 -18.16 17.59
C ILE A 649 -7.83 -18.66 16.14
N ASN A 650 -8.23 -19.92 15.91
CA ASN A 650 -8.33 -20.47 14.56
C ASN A 650 -9.79 -20.47 14.10
N ILE A 651 -10.09 -19.65 13.11
CA ILE A 651 -11.41 -19.59 12.48
C ILE A 651 -11.38 -20.41 11.20
N SER A 652 -12.06 -21.56 11.23
CA SER A 652 -12.24 -22.41 10.05
C SER A 652 -13.58 -22.13 9.38
N TYR A 653 -13.61 -22.21 8.05
CA TYR A 653 -14.80 -22.00 7.24
C TYR A 653 -14.72 -22.80 5.95
N LYS A 654 -15.86 -23.05 5.33
CA LYS A 654 -15.97 -23.60 3.99
C LYS A 654 -16.35 -22.47 3.03
N LEU A 655 -15.57 -22.30 1.97
CA LEU A 655 -15.87 -21.38 0.87
C LEU A 655 -16.27 -22.19 -0.36
N LYS A 656 -17.40 -21.87 -0.97
CA LYS A 656 -17.90 -22.48 -2.20
C LYS A 656 -18.18 -21.40 -3.23
N ASN A 657 -17.68 -21.59 -4.45
CA ASN A 657 -18.13 -20.84 -5.62
C ASN A 657 -19.44 -21.50 -6.12
N ILE A 658 -20.56 -20.79 -5.96
CA ILE A 658 -21.90 -21.25 -6.35
C ILE A 658 -22.36 -20.65 -7.68
N GLY A 659 -21.55 -19.78 -8.30
CA GLY A 659 -21.83 -19.17 -9.59
C GLY A 659 -21.25 -19.97 -10.75
N SER A 660 -21.44 -19.46 -11.97
CA SER A 660 -21.07 -20.13 -13.24
C SER A 660 -19.67 -19.75 -13.74
N LYS A 661 -18.96 -18.83 -13.09
CA LYS A 661 -17.63 -18.37 -13.49
C LYS A 661 -16.58 -18.69 -12.42
N ASP A 662 -15.37 -18.96 -12.86
CA ASP A 662 -14.21 -19.02 -11.98
C ASP A 662 -13.95 -17.65 -11.36
N GLY A 663 -13.42 -17.60 -10.14
CA GLY A 663 -13.15 -16.33 -9.48
C GLY A 663 -12.53 -16.48 -8.10
N ALA A 664 -12.25 -15.37 -7.47
CA ALA A 664 -11.72 -15.32 -6.12
C ALA A 664 -12.64 -14.53 -5.17
N GLU A 665 -12.65 -14.94 -3.90
CA GLU A 665 -13.32 -14.20 -2.82
C GLU A 665 -12.35 -13.95 -1.69
N VAL A 666 -12.51 -12.81 -1.01
CA VAL A 666 -11.76 -12.43 0.19
C VAL A 666 -12.64 -12.62 1.41
N VAL A 667 -12.37 -13.68 2.16
CA VAL A 667 -13.01 -13.85 3.48
C VAL A 667 -12.30 -12.99 4.50
N GLN A 668 -13.05 -12.16 5.21
CA GLN A 668 -12.58 -11.16 6.17
C GLN A 668 -13.09 -11.52 7.57
N VAL A 669 -12.21 -11.42 8.56
CA VAL A 669 -12.53 -11.69 9.97
C VAL A 669 -12.29 -10.42 10.78
N TYR A 670 -13.36 -9.94 11.40
CA TYR A 670 -13.32 -8.80 12.30
C TYR A 670 -13.57 -9.25 13.74
N VAL A 671 -12.99 -8.53 14.70
CA VAL A 671 -13.16 -8.82 16.12
C VAL A 671 -13.55 -7.55 16.87
N GLY A 672 -14.54 -7.66 17.75
CA GLY A 672 -14.96 -6.62 18.66
C GLY A 672 -14.98 -7.09 20.11
N LYS A 673 -14.62 -6.23 21.06
CA LYS A 673 -14.69 -6.51 22.50
C LYS A 673 -16.11 -6.27 23.00
N THR A 674 -16.69 -7.26 23.64
CA THR A 674 -18.02 -7.15 24.26
C THR A 674 -17.91 -6.49 25.65
N ASN A 675 -18.73 -5.47 25.90
CA ASN A 675 -18.76 -4.74 27.19
C ASN A 675 -17.35 -4.24 27.62
N SER A 676 -16.65 -3.56 26.69
CA SER A 676 -15.34 -2.99 26.98
C SER A 676 -15.44 -1.89 28.04
N GLN A 677 -14.43 -1.82 28.92
CA GLN A 677 -14.28 -0.76 29.91
C GLN A 677 -13.61 0.50 29.34
N VAL A 678 -13.02 0.38 28.15
CA VAL A 678 -12.42 1.48 27.41
C VAL A 678 -13.13 1.70 26.08
N ARG A 679 -12.99 2.88 25.49
CA ARG A 679 -13.52 3.15 24.15
C ARG A 679 -12.90 2.18 23.14
N ARG A 680 -13.72 1.45 22.38
CA ARG A 680 -13.29 0.52 21.32
C ARG A 680 -14.13 0.75 20.06
N ALA A 681 -13.61 0.43 18.92
CA ALA A 681 -14.42 0.25 17.72
C ALA A 681 -15.37 -0.95 17.89
N LEU A 682 -16.53 -0.91 17.26
CA LEU A 682 -17.49 -2.04 17.27
C LEU A 682 -16.81 -3.33 16.82
N LYS A 683 -15.96 -3.21 15.78
CA LYS A 683 -15.17 -4.31 15.23
C LYS A 683 -13.96 -3.78 14.47
N GLU A 684 -12.90 -4.58 14.41
CA GLU A 684 -11.65 -4.30 13.74
C GLU A 684 -11.21 -5.50 12.92
N LEU A 685 -10.71 -5.29 11.70
CA LEU A 685 -10.13 -6.34 10.86
C LEU A 685 -8.92 -6.95 11.58
N LYS A 686 -8.93 -8.27 11.76
CA LYS A 686 -7.85 -9.04 12.40
C LYS A 686 -7.41 -10.24 11.56
N GLY A 687 -8.02 -10.45 10.41
CA GLY A 687 -7.62 -11.49 9.47
C GLY A 687 -8.37 -11.41 8.15
N PHE A 688 -7.71 -11.81 7.08
CA PHE A 688 -8.35 -12.04 5.78
C PHE A 688 -7.62 -13.11 4.99
N LYS A 689 -8.33 -13.71 4.04
CA LYS A 689 -7.74 -14.65 3.10
C LYS A 689 -8.45 -14.59 1.76
N LYS A 690 -7.68 -14.32 0.70
CA LYS A 690 -8.14 -14.38 -0.69
C LYS A 690 -8.00 -15.80 -1.20
N THR A 691 -9.07 -16.37 -1.73
CA THR A 691 -9.08 -17.75 -2.24
C THR A 691 -9.72 -17.80 -3.63
N TYR A 692 -8.98 -18.33 -4.60
CA TYR A 692 -9.46 -18.57 -5.95
C TYR A 692 -10.16 -19.91 -6.03
N LEU A 693 -11.36 -19.96 -6.65
CA LEU A 693 -12.14 -21.18 -6.86
C LEU A 693 -12.76 -21.22 -8.25
N GLY A 694 -12.60 -22.35 -8.93
CA GLY A 694 -13.36 -22.66 -10.12
C GLY A 694 -14.87 -22.75 -9.85
N SER A 695 -15.70 -22.57 -10.88
CA SER A 695 -17.15 -22.70 -10.81
C SER A 695 -17.56 -24.04 -10.17
N GLY A 696 -18.50 -24.01 -9.22
CA GLY A 696 -18.98 -25.18 -8.49
C GLY A 696 -18.01 -25.77 -7.46
N LYS A 697 -16.75 -25.32 -7.40
CA LYS A 697 -15.73 -25.84 -6.48
C LYS A 697 -15.88 -25.26 -5.09
N GLN A 698 -15.35 -26.02 -4.13
CA GLN A 698 -15.30 -25.60 -2.72
C GLN A 698 -13.99 -25.99 -2.07
N THR A 699 -13.61 -25.26 -1.02
CA THR A 699 -12.47 -25.58 -0.15
C THR A 699 -12.81 -25.33 1.31
N THR A 700 -12.03 -25.91 2.20
CA THR A 700 -12.05 -25.57 3.63
C THR A 700 -10.77 -24.80 3.94
N GLU A 701 -10.93 -23.62 4.52
CA GLU A 701 -9.84 -22.69 4.82
C GLU A 701 -9.85 -22.31 6.30
N SER A 702 -8.76 -21.72 6.75
CA SER A 702 -8.68 -21.14 8.09
C SER A 702 -7.95 -19.81 8.09
N ILE A 703 -8.30 -18.99 9.07
CA ILE A 703 -7.63 -17.73 9.40
C ILE A 703 -7.26 -17.80 10.87
N THR A 704 -5.99 -17.51 11.18
CA THR A 704 -5.45 -17.51 12.54
C THR A 704 -5.29 -16.07 13.01
N ILE A 705 -5.73 -15.77 14.23
CA ILE A 705 -5.62 -14.47 14.91
C ILE A 705 -4.88 -14.71 16.24
N ASN A 706 -3.80 -14.02 16.48
CA ASN A 706 -3.13 -14.09 17.75
C ASN A 706 -3.90 -13.28 18.80
N ILE A 707 -3.97 -13.78 20.03
CA ILE A 707 -4.66 -13.05 21.11
C ILE A 707 -4.02 -11.67 21.34
N THR A 708 -2.72 -11.54 21.17
CA THR A 708 -2.00 -10.26 21.25
C THR A 708 -2.50 -9.21 20.26
N ASP A 709 -3.08 -9.62 19.12
CA ASP A 709 -3.64 -8.71 18.12
C ASP A 709 -4.97 -8.06 18.60
N LEU A 710 -5.54 -8.52 19.71
CA LEU A 710 -6.73 -7.97 20.37
C LEU A 710 -6.41 -6.91 21.42
N SER A 711 -5.13 -6.63 21.67
CA SER A 711 -4.68 -5.61 22.60
C SER A 711 -5.09 -4.21 22.20
N PHE A 712 -5.14 -3.32 23.17
CA PHE A 712 -5.25 -1.89 23.03
C PHE A 712 -4.09 -1.20 23.72
N TYR A 713 -3.78 0.02 23.36
CA TYR A 713 -2.76 0.80 24.05
C TYR A 713 -3.37 1.48 25.28
N ASP A 714 -2.94 1.08 26.46
CA ASP A 714 -3.43 1.62 27.73
C ASP A 714 -2.55 2.80 28.15
N GLU A 715 -3.10 4.02 28.00
CA GLU A 715 -2.39 5.26 28.30
C GLU A 715 -2.03 5.39 29.78
N SER A 716 -2.77 4.72 30.68
CA SER A 716 -2.54 4.77 32.13
C SER A 716 -1.25 4.07 32.55
N ILE A 717 -0.83 3.06 31.80
CA ILE A 717 0.42 2.31 32.00
C ILE A 717 1.43 2.54 30.87
N SER A 718 1.08 3.34 29.86
CA SER A 718 1.89 3.60 28.66
C SER A 718 2.36 2.31 27.98
N ASN A 719 1.48 1.31 27.87
CA ASN A 719 1.81 0.00 27.31
C ASN A 719 0.57 -0.69 26.73
N TRP A 720 0.82 -1.75 25.95
CA TRP A 720 -0.24 -2.62 25.43
C TRP A 720 -0.88 -3.43 26.55
N ASN A 721 -2.21 -3.52 26.51
CA ASN A 721 -3.02 -4.26 27.46
C ASN A 721 -4.10 -5.07 26.76
N ILE A 722 -4.59 -6.15 27.36
CA ILE A 722 -5.63 -7.02 26.83
C ILE A 722 -6.76 -7.13 27.84
N GLU A 723 -7.97 -6.77 27.46
CA GLU A 723 -9.14 -6.98 28.28
C GLU A 723 -9.56 -8.45 28.28
N THR A 724 -9.72 -9.05 29.46
CA THR A 724 -10.34 -10.37 29.59
C THR A 724 -11.86 -10.31 29.36
N GLY A 725 -12.53 -11.45 29.20
CA GLY A 725 -13.98 -11.54 29.02
C GLY A 725 -14.39 -11.76 27.55
N GLY A 726 -15.63 -11.36 27.22
CA GLY A 726 -16.25 -11.69 25.93
C GLY A 726 -15.70 -10.91 24.75
N TYR A 727 -15.56 -11.60 23.63
CA TYR A 727 -15.26 -11.03 22.30
C TYR A 727 -16.23 -11.57 21.26
N THR A 728 -16.57 -10.74 20.29
CA THR A 728 -17.43 -11.10 19.17
C THR A 728 -16.58 -11.14 17.90
N ILE A 729 -16.63 -12.26 17.19
CA ILE A 729 -15.95 -12.47 15.91
C ILE A 729 -16.98 -12.40 14.80
N TYR A 730 -16.75 -11.55 13.82
CA TYR A 730 -17.57 -11.37 12.63
C TYR A 730 -16.82 -11.90 11.42
N VAL A 731 -17.41 -12.85 10.69
CA VAL A 731 -16.83 -13.45 9.48
C VAL A 731 -17.71 -13.12 8.29
N GLY A 732 -17.13 -12.55 7.25
CA GLY A 732 -17.88 -12.13 6.06
C GLY A 732 -16.98 -11.80 4.88
N SER A 733 -17.51 -11.05 3.91
CA SER A 733 -16.81 -10.61 2.71
C SER A 733 -16.59 -9.08 2.64
N ALA A 734 -17.15 -8.34 3.60
CA ALA A 734 -16.97 -6.90 3.78
C ALA A 734 -17.29 -6.53 5.24
N SER A 735 -17.00 -5.31 5.66
CA SER A 735 -17.28 -4.87 7.03
C SER A 735 -18.78 -4.92 7.36
N ASP A 736 -19.64 -4.62 6.40
CA ASP A 736 -21.10 -4.67 6.52
C ASP A 736 -21.77 -5.93 5.97
N ASN A 737 -21.02 -6.83 5.33
CA ASN A 737 -21.54 -8.09 4.77
C ASN A 737 -21.02 -9.30 5.56
N ILE A 738 -21.67 -9.55 6.70
CA ILE A 738 -21.28 -10.59 7.67
C ILE A 738 -22.11 -11.87 7.47
N SER A 739 -21.44 -12.97 7.20
CA SER A 739 -22.05 -14.28 7.02
C SER A 739 -22.34 -14.98 8.35
N LYS A 740 -21.53 -14.75 9.39
CA LYS A 740 -21.72 -15.35 10.72
C LYS A 740 -21.02 -14.54 11.81
N VAL A 741 -21.66 -14.56 12.97
CA VAL A 741 -21.13 -13.99 14.21
C VAL A 741 -20.88 -15.10 15.22
N LEU A 742 -19.73 -15.10 15.90
CA LEU A 742 -19.32 -16.06 16.92
C LEU A 742 -18.92 -15.34 18.19
N GLY A 743 -19.31 -15.90 19.34
CA GLY A 743 -18.84 -15.43 20.65
C GLY A 743 -17.71 -16.30 21.18
N ILE A 744 -16.67 -15.68 21.71
CA ILE A 744 -15.58 -16.32 22.46
C ILE A 744 -15.32 -15.59 23.76
N ASN A 745 -14.56 -16.21 24.65
CA ASN A 745 -14.17 -15.62 25.93
C ASN A 745 -12.64 -15.74 26.13
N LEU A 746 -12.03 -14.66 26.60
CA LEU A 746 -10.62 -14.59 26.96
C LEU A 746 -10.51 -14.58 28.50
N LYS A 747 -9.67 -15.49 29.05
CA LYS A 747 -9.39 -15.61 30.48
C LYS A 747 -8.17 -14.81 30.89
#